data_881a18792b40eddc6de06ec09d57be42
#
_entry.id   881a18792b40eddc6de06ec09d57be42
#
_cell.length_a   1.000
_cell.length_b   1.000
_cell.length_c   1.000
_cell.angle_alpha   90.00
_cell.angle_beta   90.00
_cell.angle_gamma   90.00
#
_symmetry.space_group_name_H-M   'P 1'
#
loop_
_entity.id
_entity.type
_entity.pdbx_description
1 polymer ?
#
loop_
_entity_poly.entity_id
_entity_poly.type
_entity_poly.pdbx_seq_one_letter_code
_entity_poly.pdbx_strand_id
1 'polypeptide(L)'
;MSNAITLVARPHPFCQRPAVAQVRAGRSLRQILDEALEGAPLPDTLRVDVNGLEVPRAWWGRLKPKPGTQIHCTVMPAGGGGNKILRAVLMVVIIVVAWYVAPLILAAMPGLAAAGVTSAMIASGLTMLGTMALNALVPPPKPKMAQDQGAVERQFALTGTQNNANPYGVVPLVIGEMRFYPTHAAFPYTEEAGADKYLRMLLDLGHGDLEVSDIRIGETPIDSYEGVEYEITPTPTLYTDDVFEDPVGATLNDGDVIQRTTQPQADEIGVVVDFQGLYGADKKGKIKQATASITFQYRAVGASTWLTAPIEAGRRQNWNSGLVKTSNRNPFTVAVWWKVPPGQYEVRITRGTTSWDGALEGQRTGDASVGAIRTLKKTNPSTTGTTKLALRIKASDQLNGTVQTLNCVVRQRIPVWNGAAWVLEYSRNPAWVMHWLVRHCPAVAIRATEDMVDLPAIIAFADYCEARGLECSNVVDASTTLLDLVGEVLAAGMGARAFRDGKISVVFDDPDAIPVGMFTPANYVKFSGQRTFFEMAHGLRVKFVNPDAGYITDEIIVLDDGYSYRGLDARGNPSALPEATRFEQLDLKAARGAQAAWRAGRQQLGQARYRPAIYQMEADIEMIRHNRGDLVTVMDDVVEWGEGWGRIVAIDAVENRVTLDETSRELPAGSYYLQFRTSDGMMHSRACVPHAPVTDTFVCPEGLPAGLAYGDVAIVGSATRQARDLLVTGITPGDSLSAVIRLADHAPALYDYVDNPPEAILSEATGLSYRNPPEPPRITVVITNGLVSDPGDAGTTSPEGVVGIRGSSGYSRLPPWRQMFETVRASA
;
A
#
# COMPACT_ATOMS: atom_id res chain seq x y z
N MET A 1 -30.14 -37.11 -31.85
CA MET A 1 -28.86 -36.41 -32.01
C MET A 1 -29.03 -35.01 -31.56
N SER A 2 -28.29 -34.53 -30.57
CA SER A 2 -28.48 -33.22 -29.98
C SER A 2 -28.14 -32.13 -30.99
N ASN A 3 -29.10 -31.26 -31.27
CA ASN A 3 -28.93 -30.11 -32.17
C ASN A 3 -28.12 -28.98 -31.47
N ALA A 4 -27.05 -29.36 -30.75
CA ALA A 4 -26.27 -28.51 -29.92
C ALA A 4 -24.82 -28.35 -30.42
N ILE A 5 -24.28 -27.16 -30.19
CA ILE A 5 -22.88 -26.76 -30.40
C ILE A 5 -22.28 -26.52 -29.02
N THR A 6 -21.06 -26.97 -28.79
CA THR A 6 -20.34 -26.75 -27.52
C THR A 6 -19.52 -25.45 -27.61
N LEU A 7 -19.85 -24.46 -26.81
CA LEU A 7 -19.07 -23.23 -26.65
C LEU A 7 -18.17 -23.34 -25.43
N VAL A 8 -16.86 -23.15 -25.62
CA VAL A 8 -15.85 -23.17 -24.55
C VAL A 8 -15.22 -21.79 -24.45
N ALA A 9 -15.44 -21.09 -23.33
CA ALA A 9 -14.92 -19.75 -23.11
C ALA A 9 -13.73 -19.77 -22.17
N ARG A 10 -12.61 -19.18 -22.60
CA ARG A 10 -11.37 -19.02 -21.85
C ARG A 10 -11.06 -17.54 -21.65
N PRO A 11 -11.04 -17.04 -20.42
CA PRO A 11 -10.72 -15.64 -20.14
C PRO A 11 -9.27 -15.25 -20.45
N HIS A 12 -8.38 -16.22 -20.53
CA HIS A 12 -6.99 -16.06 -20.99
C HIS A 12 -6.44 -17.42 -21.50
N PRO A 13 -5.35 -17.44 -22.31
CA PRO A 13 -4.81 -18.65 -22.93
C PRO A 13 -4.41 -19.76 -21.95
N PHE A 14 -4.00 -19.39 -20.71
CA PHE A 14 -3.54 -20.32 -19.67
C PHE A 14 -4.65 -20.73 -18.68
N CYS A 15 -5.92 -20.51 -19.00
CA CYS A 15 -7.03 -20.89 -18.13
C CYS A 15 -7.18 -22.42 -18.06
N GLN A 16 -6.95 -23.02 -16.91
CA GLN A 16 -7.05 -24.47 -16.67
C GLN A 16 -8.50 -24.97 -16.53
N ARG A 17 -9.45 -24.09 -16.20
CA ARG A 17 -10.87 -24.41 -16.04
C ARG A 17 -11.73 -23.51 -16.93
N PRO A 18 -11.87 -23.84 -18.23
CA PRO A 18 -12.72 -23.06 -19.13
C PRO A 18 -14.19 -23.25 -18.77
N ALA A 19 -14.99 -22.23 -19.03
CA ALA A 19 -16.44 -22.36 -18.94
C ALA A 19 -16.97 -23.03 -20.24
N VAL A 20 -17.88 -23.98 -20.08
CA VAL A 20 -18.43 -24.74 -21.19
C VAL A 20 -19.95 -24.59 -21.22
N ALA A 21 -20.51 -24.22 -22.37
CA ALA A 21 -21.93 -24.09 -22.59
C ALA A 21 -22.38 -24.77 -23.90
N GLN A 22 -23.64 -25.13 -23.96
CA GLN A 22 -24.22 -25.67 -25.21
C GLN A 22 -25.19 -24.69 -25.84
N VAL A 23 -25.02 -24.40 -27.12
CA VAL A 23 -25.80 -23.44 -27.89
C VAL A 23 -26.50 -24.17 -29.07
N ARG A 24 -27.69 -23.74 -29.47
CA ARG A 24 -28.44 -24.32 -30.58
C ARG A 24 -27.74 -24.02 -31.91
N ALA A 25 -27.60 -25.05 -32.76
CA ALA A 25 -27.08 -24.90 -34.11
C ALA A 25 -28.06 -24.11 -35.02
N GLY A 26 -27.56 -23.66 -36.20
CA GLY A 26 -28.35 -23.01 -37.24
C GLY A 26 -28.18 -21.48 -37.32
N ARG A 27 -27.45 -20.86 -36.38
CA ARG A 27 -27.14 -19.43 -36.38
C ARG A 27 -25.71 -19.20 -36.89
N SER A 28 -25.41 -17.99 -37.34
CA SER A 28 -24.03 -17.62 -37.64
C SER A 28 -23.18 -17.44 -36.35
N LEU A 29 -21.88 -17.66 -36.49
CA LEU A 29 -20.94 -17.52 -35.38
C LEU A 29 -21.06 -16.10 -34.74
N ARG A 30 -21.27 -15.07 -35.57
CA ARG A 30 -21.50 -13.69 -35.10
C ARG A 30 -22.78 -13.57 -34.26
N GLN A 31 -23.89 -14.15 -34.74
CA GLN A 31 -25.16 -14.14 -33.99
C GLN A 31 -25.07 -14.91 -32.68
N ILE A 32 -24.31 -16.00 -32.63
CA ILE A 32 -24.05 -16.76 -31.40
C ILE A 32 -23.28 -15.90 -30.40
N LEU A 33 -22.28 -15.17 -30.85
CA LEU A 33 -21.47 -14.31 -30.01
C LEU A 33 -22.19 -13.03 -29.59
N ASP A 34 -22.95 -12.40 -30.49
CA ASP A 34 -23.73 -11.18 -30.19
C ASP A 34 -24.88 -11.48 -29.21
N GLU A 35 -25.54 -12.65 -29.34
CA GLU A 35 -26.57 -13.10 -28.41
C GLU A 35 -25.95 -13.43 -27.04
N ALA A 36 -24.79 -14.08 -27.01
CA ALA A 36 -24.06 -14.35 -25.78
C ALA A 36 -23.56 -13.07 -25.06
N LEU A 37 -23.46 -11.95 -25.78
CA LEU A 37 -23.02 -10.66 -25.25
C LEU A 37 -24.16 -9.63 -25.08
N GLU A 38 -25.43 -10.00 -25.35
CA GLU A 38 -26.60 -9.09 -25.28
C GLU A 38 -26.37 -7.73 -25.95
N GLY A 39 -25.65 -7.70 -27.09
CA GLY A 39 -25.33 -6.49 -27.83
C GLY A 39 -24.12 -5.69 -27.30
N ALA A 40 -23.40 -6.18 -26.31
CA ALA A 40 -22.14 -5.55 -25.90
C ALA A 40 -21.06 -5.69 -27.01
N PRO A 41 -20.17 -4.69 -27.20
CA PRO A 41 -19.16 -4.75 -28.24
C PRO A 41 -18.16 -5.89 -28.00
N LEU A 42 -17.95 -6.71 -29.05
CA LEU A 42 -16.97 -7.80 -29.03
C LEU A 42 -15.54 -7.26 -28.87
N PRO A 43 -14.76 -7.73 -27.87
CA PRO A 43 -13.37 -7.30 -27.70
C PRO A 43 -12.54 -7.55 -28.95
N ASP A 44 -11.66 -6.61 -29.32
CA ASP A 44 -10.75 -6.77 -30.45
C ASP A 44 -9.72 -7.90 -30.26
N THR A 45 -9.46 -8.23 -29.01
CA THR A 45 -8.53 -9.29 -28.59
C THR A 45 -9.19 -10.68 -28.50
N LEU A 46 -10.47 -10.81 -28.82
CA LEU A 46 -11.17 -12.09 -28.81
C LEU A 46 -10.75 -12.91 -30.04
N ARG A 47 -10.17 -14.09 -29.79
CA ARG A 47 -9.92 -15.14 -30.80
C ARG A 47 -10.98 -16.22 -30.68
N VAL A 48 -11.41 -16.69 -31.79
CA VAL A 48 -12.40 -17.77 -31.89
C VAL A 48 -11.91 -18.89 -32.79
N ASP A 49 -11.84 -20.09 -32.18
CA ASP A 49 -11.45 -21.32 -32.90
C ASP A 49 -12.68 -22.20 -33.05
N VAL A 50 -12.86 -22.79 -34.23
CA VAL A 50 -13.92 -23.76 -34.52
C VAL A 50 -13.26 -25.11 -34.83
N ASN A 51 -13.48 -26.10 -33.97
CA ASN A 51 -12.83 -27.42 -34.07
C ASN A 51 -11.30 -27.33 -34.16
N GLY A 52 -10.68 -26.38 -33.46
CA GLY A 52 -9.22 -26.17 -33.42
C GLY A 52 -8.65 -25.32 -34.56
N LEU A 53 -9.49 -24.77 -35.45
CA LEU A 53 -9.07 -23.86 -36.51
C LEU A 53 -9.52 -22.43 -36.17
N GLU A 54 -8.58 -21.48 -36.13
CA GLU A 54 -8.87 -20.07 -35.89
C GLU A 54 -9.71 -19.51 -37.05
N VAL A 55 -10.83 -18.85 -36.72
CA VAL A 55 -11.74 -18.21 -37.67
C VAL A 55 -11.54 -16.70 -37.66
N PRO A 56 -11.06 -16.12 -38.76
CA PRO A 56 -10.93 -14.68 -38.90
C PRO A 56 -12.26 -13.93 -38.66
N ARG A 57 -12.23 -12.80 -37.99
CA ARG A 57 -13.42 -12.00 -37.60
C ARG A 57 -14.34 -11.65 -38.79
N ALA A 58 -13.76 -11.45 -39.97
CA ALA A 58 -14.50 -11.17 -41.18
C ALA A 58 -15.45 -12.32 -41.63
N TRP A 59 -15.21 -13.54 -41.14
CA TRP A 59 -16.01 -14.72 -41.50
C TRP A 59 -17.09 -15.07 -40.49
N TRP A 60 -17.11 -14.45 -39.31
CA TRP A 60 -18.06 -14.75 -38.22
C TRP A 60 -19.53 -14.55 -38.61
N GLY A 61 -19.82 -13.61 -39.49
CA GLY A 61 -21.18 -13.38 -40.01
C GLY A 61 -21.65 -14.43 -41.02
N ARG A 62 -20.72 -15.12 -41.66
CA ARG A 62 -21.01 -16.10 -42.76
C ARG A 62 -20.94 -17.54 -42.27
N LEU A 63 -20.09 -17.85 -41.31
CA LEU A 63 -19.89 -19.19 -40.81
C LEU A 63 -21.08 -19.60 -39.90
N LYS A 64 -21.74 -20.70 -40.25
CA LYS A 64 -22.80 -21.34 -39.46
C LYS A 64 -22.27 -22.71 -38.99
N PRO A 65 -21.86 -22.83 -37.72
CA PRO A 65 -21.35 -24.08 -37.17
C PRO A 65 -22.42 -25.18 -37.19
N LYS A 66 -22.02 -26.40 -37.53
CA LYS A 66 -22.90 -27.60 -37.56
C LYS A 66 -23.14 -28.14 -36.16
N PRO A 67 -24.25 -28.91 -35.90
CA PRO A 67 -24.40 -29.65 -34.67
C PRO A 67 -23.18 -30.50 -34.33
N GLY A 68 -22.76 -30.52 -33.06
CA GLY A 68 -21.58 -31.25 -32.61
C GLY A 68 -20.25 -30.49 -32.73
N THR A 69 -20.24 -29.27 -33.30
CA THR A 69 -19.05 -28.45 -33.41
C THR A 69 -18.64 -27.91 -32.03
N GLN A 70 -17.33 -27.85 -31.78
CA GLN A 70 -16.77 -27.14 -30.60
C GLN A 70 -16.23 -25.77 -31.03
N ILE A 71 -16.66 -24.74 -30.31
CA ILE A 71 -16.22 -23.36 -30.53
C ILE A 71 -15.45 -22.91 -29.28
N HIS A 72 -14.19 -22.59 -29.47
CA HIS A 72 -13.34 -22.07 -28.40
C HIS A 72 -13.20 -20.53 -28.53
N CYS A 73 -13.60 -19.80 -27.50
CA CYS A 73 -13.45 -18.34 -27.41
C CYS A 73 -12.37 -18.02 -26.39
N THR A 74 -11.24 -17.47 -26.83
CA THR A 74 -10.11 -17.15 -25.97
C THR A 74 -9.80 -15.65 -26.08
N VAL A 75 -9.71 -14.96 -24.97
CA VAL A 75 -9.28 -13.56 -24.94
C VAL A 75 -7.76 -13.51 -24.79
N MET A 76 -7.11 -12.85 -25.75
CA MET A 76 -5.66 -12.64 -25.73
C MET A 76 -5.35 -11.39 -24.92
N PRO A 77 -4.37 -11.41 -23.98
CA PRO A 77 -3.98 -10.23 -23.24
C PRO A 77 -3.34 -9.20 -24.17
N ALA A 78 -3.97 -8.02 -24.27
CA ALA A 78 -3.36 -6.86 -24.90
C ALA A 78 -3.00 -5.87 -23.79
N GLY A 79 -1.82 -5.29 -23.83
CA GLY A 79 -1.31 -4.40 -22.81
C GLY A 79 -2.24 -3.21 -22.54
N GLY A 80 -2.65 -3.02 -21.28
CA GLY A 80 -3.38 -1.85 -20.80
C GLY A 80 -4.91 -1.98 -20.78
N GLY A 81 -5.51 -2.77 -19.86
CA GLY A 81 -6.96 -2.74 -19.64
C GLY A 81 -7.61 -4.07 -19.22
N GLY A 82 -6.87 -4.93 -18.53
CA GLY A 82 -7.28 -6.30 -18.17
C GLY A 82 -8.68 -6.45 -17.53
N ASN A 83 -9.10 -5.52 -16.68
CA ASN A 83 -10.38 -5.62 -15.97
C ASN A 83 -11.63 -5.46 -16.85
N LYS A 84 -11.55 -4.65 -17.91
CA LYS A 84 -12.70 -4.47 -18.84
C LYS A 84 -12.94 -5.71 -19.68
N ILE A 85 -11.86 -6.36 -20.11
CA ILE A 85 -11.90 -7.55 -20.98
C ILE A 85 -12.33 -8.76 -20.16
N LEU A 86 -11.79 -8.95 -18.95
CA LEU A 86 -12.18 -10.01 -18.03
C LEU A 86 -13.68 -9.94 -17.70
N ARG A 87 -14.20 -8.74 -17.45
CA ARG A 87 -15.61 -8.50 -17.16
C ARG A 87 -16.52 -8.90 -18.34
N ALA A 88 -16.18 -8.52 -19.57
CA ALA A 88 -16.95 -8.87 -20.78
C ALA A 88 -17.04 -10.39 -20.98
N VAL A 89 -15.95 -11.12 -20.75
CA VAL A 89 -15.92 -12.59 -20.90
C VAL A 89 -16.72 -13.27 -19.78
N LEU A 90 -16.59 -12.82 -18.53
CA LEU A 90 -17.37 -13.36 -17.41
C LEU A 90 -18.86 -13.10 -17.57
N MET A 91 -19.26 -11.94 -18.13
CA MET A 91 -20.66 -11.65 -18.47
C MET A 91 -21.22 -12.66 -19.47
N VAL A 92 -20.49 -12.96 -20.55
CA VAL A 92 -20.91 -13.98 -21.54
C VAL A 92 -21.15 -15.32 -20.88
N VAL A 93 -20.26 -15.75 -20.00
CA VAL A 93 -20.36 -17.01 -19.28
C VAL A 93 -21.60 -17.06 -18.38
N ILE A 94 -21.86 -15.98 -17.63
CA ILE A 94 -23.00 -15.89 -16.73
C ILE A 94 -24.34 -15.97 -17.49
N ILE A 95 -24.47 -15.26 -18.61
CA ILE A 95 -25.66 -15.24 -19.44
C ILE A 95 -25.93 -16.63 -20.04
N VAL A 96 -24.90 -17.26 -20.62
CA VAL A 96 -25.03 -18.58 -21.25
C VAL A 96 -25.40 -19.65 -20.22
N VAL A 97 -24.77 -19.62 -19.02
CA VAL A 97 -25.11 -20.55 -17.93
C VAL A 97 -26.53 -20.32 -17.42
N ALA A 98 -26.97 -19.05 -17.25
CA ALA A 98 -28.31 -18.72 -16.78
C ALA A 98 -29.40 -19.24 -17.73
N TRP A 99 -29.21 -19.12 -19.04
CA TRP A 99 -30.17 -19.61 -20.05
C TRP A 99 -30.24 -21.14 -20.15
N TYR A 100 -29.13 -21.82 -19.85
CA TYR A 100 -29.08 -23.27 -19.85
C TYR A 100 -29.69 -23.88 -18.60
N VAL A 101 -29.44 -23.27 -17.43
CA VAL A 101 -29.89 -23.78 -16.11
C VAL A 101 -31.36 -23.48 -15.85
N ALA A 102 -31.91 -22.38 -16.39
CA ALA A 102 -33.29 -21.96 -16.13
C ALA A 102 -34.36 -22.99 -16.54
N PRO A 103 -34.25 -23.67 -17.73
CA PRO A 103 -35.20 -24.72 -18.08
C PRO A 103 -35.10 -25.96 -17.17
N LEU A 104 -33.88 -26.27 -16.66
CA LEU A 104 -33.65 -27.39 -15.76
C LEU A 104 -34.27 -27.13 -14.38
N ILE A 105 -34.19 -25.90 -13.88
CA ILE A 105 -34.85 -25.50 -12.62
C ILE A 105 -36.38 -25.60 -12.79
N LEU A 106 -36.94 -25.13 -13.88
CA LEU A 106 -38.38 -25.18 -14.15
C LEU A 106 -38.89 -26.61 -14.28
N ALA A 107 -38.09 -27.52 -14.89
CA ALA A 107 -38.38 -28.91 -14.97
C ALA A 107 -38.30 -29.65 -13.63
N ALA A 108 -37.38 -29.24 -12.74
CA ALA A 108 -37.17 -29.79 -11.42
C ALA A 108 -38.22 -29.30 -10.39
N MET A 109 -38.86 -28.15 -10.65
CA MET A 109 -39.87 -27.55 -9.75
C MET A 109 -41.19 -27.24 -10.49
N PRO A 110 -42.04 -28.23 -10.74
CA PRO A 110 -43.29 -28.06 -11.50
C PRO A 110 -44.26 -27.02 -10.91
N GLY A 111 -44.17 -26.75 -9.61
CA GLY A 111 -44.96 -25.70 -8.95
C GLY A 111 -44.68 -24.30 -9.39
N LEU A 112 -43.46 -24.02 -9.89
CA LEU A 112 -43.09 -22.69 -10.45
C LEU A 112 -43.75 -22.47 -11.82
N ALA A 113 -43.83 -23.52 -12.64
CA ALA A 113 -44.55 -23.47 -13.92
C ALA A 113 -46.06 -23.24 -13.74
N ALA A 114 -46.67 -23.90 -12.72
CA ALA A 114 -48.06 -23.70 -12.35
C ALA A 114 -48.38 -22.32 -11.79
N ALA A 115 -47.37 -21.63 -11.20
CA ALA A 115 -47.46 -20.24 -10.76
C ALA A 115 -47.19 -19.20 -11.86
N GLY A 116 -47.08 -19.62 -13.14
CA GLY A 116 -46.87 -18.72 -14.27
C GLY A 116 -45.42 -18.20 -14.46
N VAL A 117 -44.45 -18.80 -13.73
CA VAL A 117 -43.02 -18.46 -13.87
C VAL A 117 -42.47 -19.12 -15.14
N THR A 118 -41.89 -18.33 -16.04
CA THR A 118 -41.30 -18.79 -17.29
C THR A 118 -39.78 -19.04 -17.13
N SER A 119 -39.22 -19.88 -18.01
CA SER A 119 -37.74 -20.08 -18.06
C SER A 119 -37.00 -18.78 -18.33
N ALA A 120 -37.61 -17.84 -19.04
CA ALA A 120 -37.03 -16.51 -19.28
C ALA A 120 -36.93 -15.68 -17.98
N MET A 121 -37.92 -15.75 -17.09
CA MET A 121 -37.90 -15.05 -15.78
C MET A 121 -36.83 -15.66 -14.85
N ILE A 122 -36.66 -16.96 -14.85
CA ILE A 122 -35.62 -17.63 -14.08
C ILE A 122 -34.23 -17.29 -14.63
N ALA A 123 -34.08 -17.28 -15.95
CA ALA A 123 -32.83 -16.90 -16.61
C ALA A 123 -32.42 -15.46 -16.31
N SER A 124 -33.36 -14.51 -16.37
CA SER A 124 -33.12 -13.10 -16.03
C SER A 124 -32.73 -12.93 -14.54
N GLY A 125 -33.38 -13.66 -13.64
CA GLY A 125 -33.03 -13.66 -12.21
C GLY A 125 -31.62 -14.21 -11.93
N LEU A 126 -31.25 -15.32 -12.58
CA LEU A 126 -29.90 -15.89 -12.48
C LEU A 126 -28.84 -14.96 -13.10
N THR A 127 -29.17 -14.31 -14.22
CA THR A 127 -28.27 -13.32 -14.82
C THR A 127 -28.06 -12.13 -13.90
N MET A 128 -29.12 -11.64 -13.25
CA MET A 128 -29.04 -10.51 -12.31
C MET A 128 -28.19 -10.87 -11.09
N LEU A 129 -28.35 -12.06 -10.50
CA LEU A 129 -27.52 -12.55 -9.40
C LEU A 129 -26.05 -12.73 -9.82
N GLY A 130 -25.82 -13.29 -11.02
CA GLY A 130 -24.48 -13.44 -11.56
C GLY A 130 -23.80 -12.10 -11.85
N THR A 131 -24.54 -11.10 -12.34
CA THR A 131 -24.00 -9.75 -12.57
C THR A 131 -23.72 -9.01 -11.26
N MET A 132 -24.53 -9.23 -10.20
CA MET A 132 -24.24 -8.70 -8.86
C MET A 132 -22.95 -9.30 -8.30
N ALA A 133 -22.76 -10.62 -8.41
CA ALA A 133 -21.52 -11.29 -7.99
C ALA A 133 -20.32 -10.81 -8.83
N LEU A 134 -20.51 -10.61 -10.14
CA LEU A 134 -19.47 -10.08 -11.02
C LEU A 134 -19.09 -8.63 -10.66
N ASN A 135 -20.08 -7.78 -10.32
CA ASN A 135 -19.83 -6.40 -9.91
C ASN A 135 -19.11 -6.31 -8.55
N ALA A 136 -19.28 -7.30 -7.68
CA ALA A 136 -18.52 -7.42 -6.43
C ALA A 136 -17.07 -7.88 -6.65
N LEU A 137 -16.85 -8.77 -7.64
CA LEU A 137 -15.53 -9.30 -7.96
C LEU A 137 -14.72 -8.38 -8.89
N VAL A 138 -15.39 -7.72 -9.84
CA VAL A 138 -14.80 -6.80 -10.82
C VAL A 138 -15.70 -5.57 -10.94
N PRO A 139 -15.54 -4.56 -10.10
CA PRO A 139 -16.38 -3.38 -10.10
C PRO A 139 -16.33 -2.65 -11.46
N PRO A 140 -17.45 -2.04 -11.93
CA PRO A 140 -17.48 -1.28 -13.16
C PRO A 140 -16.53 -0.10 -13.10
N PRO A 141 -15.85 0.25 -14.20
CA PRO A 141 -15.07 1.47 -14.26
C PRO A 141 -15.99 2.67 -14.01
N LYS A 142 -15.66 3.50 -13.04
CA LYS A 142 -16.38 4.75 -12.78
C LYS A 142 -16.34 5.62 -14.04
N PRO A 143 -17.43 6.27 -14.45
CA PRO A 143 -17.41 7.18 -15.59
C PRO A 143 -16.41 8.31 -15.28
N LYS A 144 -15.43 8.50 -16.15
CA LYS A 144 -14.54 9.67 -16.12
C LYS A 144 -15.42 10.88 -16.49
N MET A 145 -15.70 11.78 -15.55
CA MET A 145 -16.12 13.12 -15.91
C MET A 145 -14.99 13.75 -16.73
N ALA A 146 -15.34 14.32 -17.86
CA ALA A 146 -14.40 15.06 -18.69
C ALA A 146 -13.87 16.24 -17.87
N GLN A 147 -12.63 16.14 -17.44
CA GLN A 147 -11.87 17.20 -16.82
C GLN A 147 -10.64 17.45 -17.67
N ASP A 148 -10.42 18.70 -17.96
CA ASP A 148 -9.44 19.30 -18.87
C ASP A 148 -8.15 18.52 -19.11
N GLN A 149 -7.82 18.40 -20.40
CA GLN A 149 -6.51 17.99 -20.90
C GLN A 149 -5.46 19.04 -20.48
N GLY A 150 -4.60 18.69 -19.53
CA GLY A 150 -3.47 19.56 -19.15
C GLY A 150 -2.75 19.17 -17.87
N ALA A 151 -3.31 18.30 -17.03
CA ALA A 151 -2.64 17.82 -15.84
C ALA A 151 -2.12 16.39 -16.08
N VAL A 152 -0.82 16.20 -16.01
CA VAL A 152 -0.20 14.88 -15.83
C VAL A 152 -0.97 14.19 -14.70
N GLU A 153 -1.64 13.07 -14.97
CA GLU A 153 -2.33 12.28 -13.94
C GLU A 153 -1.29 11.87 -12.90
N ARG A 154 -1.20 12.64 -11.84
CA ARG A 154 -0.51 12.23 -10.63
C ARG A 154 -1.36 11.13 -10.01
N GLN A 155 -1.06 9.88 -10.33
CA GLN A 155 -1.53 8.74 -9.54
C GLN A 155 -0.76 8.72 -8.22
N PHE A 156 -1.00 9.73 -7.40
CA PHE A 156 -0.74 9.59 -5.97
C PHE A 156 -1.92 8.77 -5.45
N ALA A 157 -1.68 7.55 -5.07
CA ALA A 157 -2.58 6.82 -4.18
C ALA A 157 -2.49 7.51 -2.80
N LEU A 158 -3.13 8.66 -2.69
CA LEU A 158 -3.55 9.20 -1.41
C LEU A 158 -4.73 8.31 -0.99
N THR A 159 -4.43 7.19 -0.40
CA THR A 159 -5.38 6.41 0.38
C THR A 159 -5.79 7.30 1.55
N GLY A 160 -6.91 7.99 1.36
CA GLY A 160 -7.63 8.66 2.42
C GLY A 160 -6.95 9.88 3.05
N THR A 161 -7.18 11.05 2.45
CA THR A 161 -7.13 12.31 3.21
C THR A 161 -8.33 12.45 4.16
N GLN A 162 -9.10 11.38 4.38
CA GLN A 162 -10.32 11.35 5.18
C GLN A 162 -10.46 10.03 5.93
N ASN A 163 -10.99 10.12 7.15
CA ASN A 163 -11.36 8.96 7.95
C ASN A 163 -12.62 8.32 7.33
N ASN A 164 -12.46 7.17 6.71
CA ASN A 164 -13.54 6.45 6.06
C ASN A 164 -13.97 5.24 6.90
N ALA A 165 -15.26 4.90 6.87
CA ALA A 165 -15.74 3.62 7.36
C ALA A 165 -15.53 2.56 6.28
N ASN A 166 -14.82 1.48 6.61
CA ASN A 166 -14.61 0.35 5.72
C ASN A 166 -14.91 -0.97 6.47
N PRO A 167 -16.19 -1.33 6.66
CA PRO A 167 -16.60 -2.43 7.53
C PRO A 167 -16.10 -3.81 7.10
N TYR A 168 -15.62 -3.96 5.86
CA TYR A 168 -15.06 -5.20 5.34
C TYR A 168 -13.63 -5.00 4.81
N GLY A 169 -13.02 -3.90 5.17
CA GLY A 169 -11.64 -3.57 4.79
C GLY A 169 -10.60 -4.36 5.58
N VAL A 170 -9.37 -4.28 5.10
CA VAL A 170 -8.21 -4.83 5.80
C VAL A 170 -7.90 -3.95 7.01
N VAL A 171 -7.66 -4.56 8.16
CA VAL A 171 -7.13 -3.85 9.33
C VAL A 171 -5.71 -3.38 9.00
N PRO A 172 -5.38 -2.11 9.18
CA PRO A 172 -4.07 -1.58 8.83
C PRO A 172 -2.93 -2.30 9.57
N LEU A 173 -1.82 -2.51 8.86
CA LEU A 173 -0.57 -2.97 9.45
C LEU A 173 0.49 -1.89 9.21
N VAL A 174 0.93 -1.24 10.28
CA VAL A 174 1.95 -0.22 10.22
C VAL A 174 3.34 -0.86 10.28
N ILE A 175 4.22 -0.46 9.37
CA ILE A 175 5.62 -0.86 9.31
C ILE A 175 6.48 0.37 9.57
N GLY A 176 7.41 0.28 10.54
CA GLY A 176 8.25 1.40 10.91
C GLY A 176 7.45 2.56 11.50
N GLU A 177 7.51 3.72 10.85
CA GLU A 177 6.84 4.96 11.27
C GLU A 177 6.11 5.59 10.10
N MET A 178 4.81 5.85 10.25
CA MET A 178 4.00 6.48 9.21
C MET A 178 2.98 7.46 9.78
N ARG A 179 2.68 8.52 9.03
CA ARG A 179 1.49 9.35 9.21
C ARG A 179 0.39 8.82 8.30
N PHE A 180 -0.78 8.58 8.85
CA PHE A 180 -1.93 8.16 8.05
C PHE A 180 -3.26 8.60 8.68
N TYR A 181 -4.34 8.41 7.93
CA TYR A 181 -5.71 8.69 8.33
C TYR A 181 -6.37 7.37 8.73
N PRO A 182 -6.51 7.05 10.02
CA PRO A 182 -7.07 5.78 10.47
C PRO A 182 -8.55 5.65 10.07
N THR A 183 -8.99 4.42 9.84
CA THR A 183 -10.37 4.10 9.49
C THR A 183 -11.26 4.07 10.72
N HIS A 184 -12.57 4.33 10.55
CA HIS A 184 -13.51 4.15 11.63
C HIS A 184 -13.64 2.68 12.04
N ALA A 185 -13.40 2.38 13.32
CA ALA A 185 -13.65 1.05 13.91
C ALA A 185 -15.14 0.89 14.28
N ALA A 186 -15.84 1.99 14.53
CA ALA A 186 -17.27 2.03 14.74
C ALA A 186 -17.83 3.37 14.21
N PHE A 187 -19.14 3.44 13.99
CA PHE A 187 -19.77 4.67 13.50
C PHE A 187 -19.66 5.81 14.50
N PRO A 188 -19.23 7.01 14.08
CA PRO A 188 -19.25 8.18 14.94
C PRO A 188 -20.69 8.54 15.31
N TYR A 189 -20.90 9.02 16.52
CA TYR A 189 -22.20 9.48 16.97
C TYR A 189 -22.08 10.72 17.84
N THR A 190 -23.18 11.47 17.95
CA THR A 190 -23.28 12.65 18.82
C THR A 190 -23.86 12.28 20.17
N GLU A 191 -23.26 12.77 21.25
CA GLU A 191 -23.76 12.69 22.62
C GLU A 191 -24.22 14.07 23.08
N GLU A 192 -25.40 14.15 23.67
CA GLU A 192 -25.91 15.38 24.31
C GLU A 192 -25.67 15.30 25.82
N ALA A 193 -24.90 16.24 26.37
CA ALA A 193 -24.65 16.37 27.79
C ALA A 193 -24.98 17.79 28.27
N GLY A 194 -26.21 17.96 28.79
CA GLY A 194 -26.71 19.29 29.18
C GLY A 194 -26.99 20.18 27.97
N ALA A 195 -26.31 21.31 27.88
CA ALA A 195 -26.40 22.23 26.73
C ALA A 195 -25.34 21.92 25.65
N ASP A 196 -24.39 21.07 25.97
CA ASP A 196 -23.24 20.77 25.09
C ASP A 196 -23.51 19.52 24.25
N LYS A 197 -22.98 19.53 23.04
CA LYS A 197 -22.94 18.36 22.14
C LYS A 197 -21.50 17.86 22.01
N TYR A 198 -21.32 16.56 22.06
CA TYR A 198 -20.01 15.91 21.90
C TYR A 198 -20.07 14.92 20.76
N LEU A 199 -19.04 14.92 19.91
CA LEU A 199 -18.82 13.87 18.91
C LEU A 199 -17.98 12.76 19.54
N ARG A 200 -18.48 11.52 19.46
CA ARG A 200 -17.76 10.30 19.83
C ARG A 200 -17.26 9.62 18.58
N MET A 201 -15.98 9.31 18.56
CA MET A 201 -15.32 8.62 17.44
C MET A 201 -14.46 7.48 17.96
N LEU A 202 -14.46 6.37 17.21
CA LEU A 202 -13.55 5.26 17.45
C LEU A 202 -12.84 4.93 16.14
N LEU A 203 -11.52 5.05 16.13
CA LEU A 203 -10.67 4.83 14.97
C LEU A 203 -9.76 3.63 15.21
N ASP A 204 -9.53 2.82 14.17
CA ASP A 204 -8.62 1.68 14.21
C ASP A 204 -7.24 2.10 13.69
N LEU A 205 -6.24 1.99 14.54
CA LEU A 205 -4.85 2.31 14.23
C LEU A 205 -4.11 1.10 13.65
N GLY A 206 -4.67 -0.10 13.78
CA GLY A 206 -4.10 -1.31 13.20
C GLY A 206 -3.56 -2.33 14.19
N HIS A 207 -2.90 -3.33 13.64
CA HIS A 207 -2.34 -4.46 14.36
C HIS A 207 -1.05 -4.12 15.11
N GLY A 208 -0.87 -4.73 16.27
CA GLY A 208 0.39 -4.73 17.03
C GLY A 208 0.44 -3.74 18.18
N ASP A 209 1.63 -3.58 18.74
CA ASP A 209 1.94 -2.63 19.82
C ASP A 209 2.38 -1.30 19.18
N LEU A 210 1.44 -0.36 19.13
CA LEU A 210 1.61 0.90 18.41
C LEU A 210 1.80 2.07 19.39
N GLU A 211 2.84 2.84 19.16
CA GLU A 211 3.04 4.17 19.75
C GLU A 211 2.48 5.24 18.82
N VAL A 212 1.70 6.16 19.36
CA VAL A 212 1.02 7.22 18.59
C VAL A 212 1.49 8.58 19.04
N SER A 213 1.78 9.42 18.09
CA SER A 213 2.23 10.81 18.33
C SER A 213 1.66 11.75 17.28
N ASP A 214 1.79 13.04 17.51
CA ASP A 214 1.42 14.12 16.57
C ASP A 214 0.04 13.90 15.93
N ILE A 215 -0.99 13.77 16.80
CA ILE A 215 -2.39 13.65 16.39
C ILE A 215 -2.86 15.02 15.91
N ARG A 216 -3.47 15.07 14.72
CA ARG A 216 -3.96 16.31 14.11
C ARG A 216 -5.37 16.13 13.55
N ILE A 217 -6.09 17.24 13.49
CA ILE A 217 -7.31 17.39 12.68
C ILE A 217 -6.94 18.28 11.49
N GLY A 218 -6.85 17.73 10.28
CA GLY A 218 -6.20 18.39 9.16
C GLY A 218 -4.72 18.63 9.44
N GLU A 219 -4.29 19.89 9.42
CA GLU A 219 -2.91 20.29 9.74
C GLU A 219 -2.74 20.80 11.17
N THR A 220 -3.83 20.93 11.96
CA THR A 220 -3.80 21.51 13.30
C THR A 220 -3.64 20.43 14.36
N PRO A 221 -2.64 20.54 15.27
CA PRO A 221 -2.47 19.61 16.38
C PRO A 221 -3.73 19.54 17.26
N ILE A 222 -4.06 18.33 17.74
CA ILE A 222 -5.27 18.08 18.50
C ILE A 222 -5.31 18.88 19.81
N ASP A 223 -4.16 19.09 20.44
CA ASP A 223 -4.01 19.84 21.68
C ASP A 223 -4.28 21.35 21.54
N SER A 224 -4.40 21.84 20.29
CA SER A 224 -4.78 23.23 19.99
C SER A 224 -6.29 23.48 20.14
N TYR A 225 -7.09 22.42 20.29
CA TYR A 225 -8.54 22.50 20.41
C TYR A 225 -8.99 22.32 21.87
N GLU A 226 -9.90 23.16 22.31
CA GLU A 226 -10.51 23.02 23.64
C GLU A 226 -11.64 21.97 23.64
N GLY A 227 -11.75 21.21 24.71
CA GLY A 227 -12.82 20.24 24.91
C GLY A 227 -12.65 18.95 24.08
N VAL A 228 -11.42 18.57 23.75
CA VAL A 228 -11.09 17.29 23.15
C VAL A 228 -10.47 16.37 24.18
N GLU A 229 -11.04 15.19 24.34
CA GLU A 229 -10.53 14.09 25.15
C GLU A 229 -10.20 12.92 24.22
N TYR A 230 -9.09 12.20 24.44
CA TYR A 230 -8.74 11.03 23.65
C TYR A 230 -8.03 9.96 24.48
N GLU A 231 -8.16 8.71 24.04
CA GLU A 231 -7.50 7.51 24.58
C GLU A 231 -6.89 6.68 23.46
N ILE A 232 -5.69 6.16 23.69
CA ILE A 232 -5.02 5.22 22.78
C ILE A 232 -4.84 3.90 23.53
N THR A 233 -5.66 2.91 23.19
CA THR A 233 -5.69 1.62 23.88
C THR A 233 -6.45 0.58 23.06
N PRO A 234 -6.16 -0.71 23.20
CA PRO A 234 -6.99 -1.77 22.61
C PRO A 234 -8.44 -1.79 23.14
N THR A 235 -8.64 -1.33 24.39
CA THR A 235 -9.95 -1.35 25.10
C THR A 235 -10.33 0.03 25.63
N PRO A 236 -10.78 0.94 24.77
CA PRO A 236 -11.08 2.32 25.17
C PRO A 236 -12.30 2.41 26.08
N THR A 237 -12.28 3.36 26.99
CA THR A 237 -13.38 3.71 27.88
C THR A 237 -14.21 4.90 27.38
N LEU A 238 -13.63 5.73 26.52
CA LEU A 238 -14.34 6.85 25.89
C LEU A 238 -15.36 6.41 24.82
N TYR A 239 -15.28 5.18 24.32
CA TYR A 239 -16.21 4.63 23.35
C TYR A 239 -16.54 3.17 23.71
N THR A 240 -17.65 2.95 24.38
CA THR A 240 -18.00 1.65 24.95
C THR A 240 -19.14 0.93 24.22
N ASP A 241 -19.99 1.68 23.51
CA ASP A 241 -21.20 1.16 22.88
C ASP A 241 -21.20 1.46 21.39
N ASP A 242 -21.68 0.54 20.56
CA ASP A 242 -21.83 0.74 19.12
C ASP A 242 -23.15 1.49 18.87
N VAL A 243 -23.06 2.75 18.47
CA VAL A 243 -24.22 3.61 18.20
C VAL A 243 -24.30 3.90 16.71
N PHE A 244 -25.37 3.44 16.09
CA PHE A 244 -25.71 3.83 14.72
C PHE A 244 -26.66 5.02 14.74
N GLU A 245 -26.27 6.15 14.16
CA GLU A 245 -27.08 7.35 14.01
C GLU A 245 -27.65 7.43 12.59
N ASP A 246 -28.98 7.43 12.47
CA ASP A 246 -29.68 7.63 11.22
C ASP A 246 -30.20 9.09 11.18
N PRO A 247 -29.55 9.98 10.38
CA PRO A 247 -29.98 11.38 10.27
C PRO A 247 -31.31 11.45 9.50
N VAL A 248 -32.33 12.01 10.12
CA VAL A 248 -33.69 12.11 9.54
C VAL A 248 -33.92 13.46 8.87
N GLY A 249 -33.55 14.56 9.50
CA GLY A 249 -33.69 15.92 8.97
C GLY A 249 -35.12 16.35 8.60
N ALA A 250 -36.15 15.60 9.02
CA ALA A 250 -37.54 15.87 8.63
C ALA A 250 -38.21 16.88 9.54
N THR A 251 -38.87 17.90 8.99
CA THR A 251 -39.70 18.86 9.73
C THR A 251 -40.77 18.12 10.51
N LEU A 252 -41.02 18.59 11.73
CA LEU A 252 -42.04 18.04 12.64
C LEU A 252 -42.97 19.15 13.10
N ASN A 253 -44.06 19.37 12.35
CA ASN A 253 -45.09 20.38 12.68
C ASN A 253 -46.13 19.83 13.64
N ASP A 254 -46.94 20.70 14.19
CA ASP A 254 -48.09 20.31 15.02
C ASP A 254 -49.05 19.38 14.26
N GLY A 255 -49.27 18.18 14.81
CA GLY A 255 -50.05 17.10 14.21
C GLY A 255 -49.26 16.12 13.36
N ASP A 256 -48.01 16.39 13.06
CA ASP A 256 -47.18 15.48 12.23
C ASP A 256 -46.80 14.20 12.97
N VAL A 257 -46.68 13.13 12.17
CA VAL A 257 -46.22 11.82 12.59
C VAL A 257 -45.07 11.35 11.71
N ILE A 258 -43.89 11.20 12.28
CA ILE A 258 -42.70 10.66 11.60
C ILE A 258 -42.48 9.23 12.06
N GLN A 259 -42.25 8.34 11.10
CA GLN A 259 -41.98 6.93 11.37
C GLN A 259 -40.68 6.50 10.70
N ARG A 260 -39.81 5.75 11.43
CA ARG A 260 -38.54 5.22 10.95
C ARG A 260 -38.27 3.87 11.58
N THR A 261 -37.37 3.09 10.95
CA THR A 261 -36.98 1.78 11.42
C THR A 261 -35.55 1.80 11.95
N THR A 262 -35.29 1.19 13.09
CA THR A 262 -33.96 1.05 13.68
C THR A 262 -33.11 0.06 12.89
N GLN A 263 -31.81 0.04 13.15
CA GLN A 263 -30.96 -1.10 12.73
C GLN A 263 -31.36 -2.39 13.48
N PRO A 264 -31.07 -3.56 12.91
CA PRO A 264 -31.28 -4.86 13.60
C PRO A 264 -30.47 -4.94 14.91
N GLN A 265 -30.95 -5.74 15.86
CA GLN A 265 -30.30 -5.99 17.15
C GLN A 265 -30.13 -4.73 18.03
N ALA A 266 -31.09 -3.83 18.00
CA ALA A 266 -31.11 -2.68 18.90
C ALA A 266 -31.36 -3.15 20.36
N ASP A 267 -30.50 -2.75 21.28
CA ASP A 267 -30.67 -2.88 22.73
C ASP A 267 -31.27 -1.61 23.36
N GLU A 268 -30.98 -0.47 22.75
CA GLU A 268 -31.58 0.83 23.12
C GLU A 268 -31.90 1.63 21.85
N ILE A 269 -32.91 2.48 21.95
CA ILE A 269 -33.34 3.39 20.89
C ILE A 269 -33.23 4.81 21.42
N GLY A 270 -32.64 5.68 20.65
CA GLY A 270 -32.53 7.12 20.88
C GLY A 270 -33.28 7.91 19.83
N VAL A 271 -33.87 9.03 20.22
CA VAL A 271 -34.48 9.98 19.30
C VAL A 271 -34.05 11.39 19.66
N VAL A 272 -33.67 12.14 18.63
CA VAL A 272 -33.22 13.53 18.72
C VAL A 272 -34.18 14.41 17.95
N VAL A 273 -34.74 15.44 18.62
CA VAL A 273 -35.61 16.45 18.01
C VAL A 273 -35.02 17.83 18.26
N ASP A 274 -34.70 18.55 17.20
CA ASP A 274 -34.10 19.86 17.23
C ASP A 274 -35.18 20.95 17.08
N PHE A 275 -35.20 21.93 18.00
CA PHE A 275 -36.03 23.10 17.96
C PHE A 275 -35.19 24.33 17.62
N GLN A 276 -35.68 25.19 16.73
CA GLN A 276 -35.05 26.48 16.42
C GLN A 276 -35.30 27.53 17.50
N GLY A 277 -36.13 27.20 18.44
CA GLY A 277 -36.58 27.95 19.59
C GLY A 277 -37.99 27.52 19.93
N LEU A 278 -38.44 27.74 21.17
CA LEU A 278 -39.83 27.46 21.56
C LEU A 278 -40.28 28.57 22.56
N TYR A 279 -40.93 29.57 22.03
CA TYR A 279 -41.43 30.72 22.81
C TYR A 279 -42.53 31.48 22.02
N GLY A 280 -43.31 32.23 22.76
CA GLY A 280 -44.21 33.26 22.19
C GLY A 280 -43.85 34.65 22.70
N ALA A 281 -44.33 35.69 22.07
CA ALA A 281 -44.23 37.08 22.52
C ALA A 281 -45.60 37.74 22.61
N ASP A 282 -45.85 38.59 23.63
CA ASP A 282 -47.03 39.44 23.72
C ASP A 282 -46.83 40.73 22.90
N LYS A 283 -47.90 41.61 22.81
CA LYS A 283 -47.85 42.88 22.08
C LYS A 283 -46.70 43.81 22.45
N LYS A 284 -46.17 43.68 23.68
CA LYS A 284 -45.06 44.48 24.20
C LYS A 284 -43.69 43.80 24.04
N GLY A 285 -43.62 42.67 23.32
CA GLY A 285 -42.40 41.89 23.11
C GLY A 285 -41.94 41.05 24.33
N LYS A 286 -42.75 40.94 25.40
CA LYS A 286 -42.45 40.12 26.56
C LYS A 286 -42.57 38.65 26.19
N ILE A 287 -41.49 37.91 26.47
CA ILE A 287 -41.43 36.48 26.16
C ILE A 287 -42.37 35.68 27.07
N LYS A 288 -43.11 34.80 26.45
CA LYS A 288 -44.05 33.87 27.10
C LYS A 288 -43.60 32.44 26.88
N GLN A 289 -43.91 31.60 27.85
CA GLN A 289 -43.64 30.18 27.80
C GLN A 289 -44.53 29.50 26.75
N ALA A 290 -43.95 28.53 26.08
CA ALA A 290 -44.65 27.63 25.17
C ALA A 290 -44.49 26.16 25.63
N THR A 291 -45.49 25.35 25.32
CA THR A 291 -45.50 23.93 25.63
C THR A 291 -45.85 23.14 24.37
N ALA A 292 -44.86 22.42 23.85
CA ALA A 292 -45.07 21.45 22.75
C ALA A 292 -45.25 20.04 23.28
N SER A 293 -46.24 19.32 22.78
CA SER A 293 -46.44 17.91 23.07
C SER A 293 -45.69 17.04 22.06
N ILE A 294 -44.84 16.13 22.54
CA ILE A 294 -44.15 15.17 21.70
C ILE A 294 -44.22 13.77 22.35
N THR A 295 -44.77 12.80 21.62
CA THR A 295 -44.87 11.42 22.09
C THR A 295 -44.03 10.50 21.24
N PHE A 296 -43.40 9.52 21.92
CA PHE A 296 -42.53 8.52 21.30
C PHE A 296 -43.15 7.15 21.50
N GLN A 297 -43.36 6.44 20.42
CA GLN A 297 -43.89 5.08 20.41
C GLN A 297 -42.97 4.17 19.59
N TYR A 298 -42.97 2.90 19.91
CA TYR A 298 -42.18 1.89 19.20
C TYR A 298 -42.96 0.58 19.10
N ARG A 299 -42.59 -0.25 18.10
CA ARG A 299 -43.05 -1.63 17.99
C ARG A 299 -41.98 -2.49 17.30
N ALA A 300 -41.92 -3.79 17.59
CA ALA A 300 -41.06 -4.67 16.83
C ALA A 300 -41.54 -4.74 15.38
N VAL A 301 -40.60 -4.85 14.42
CA VAL A 301 -40.93 -4.97 12.99
C VAL A 301 -41.83 -6.19 12.79
N GLY A 302 -42.95 -5.96 12.11
CA GLY A 302 -44.02 -6.99 11.91
C GLY A 302 -45.06 -7.07 13.01
N ALA A 303 -44.91 -6.38 14.14
CA ALA A 303 -45.96 -6.32 15.18
C ALA A 303 -47.03 -5.29 14.81
N SER A 304 -48.29 -5.56 15.23
CA SER A 304 -49.41 -4.66 14.97
C SER A 304 -49.57 -3.57 16.02
N THR A 305 -49.13 -3.80 17.26
CA THR A 305 -49.42 -2.94 18.43
C THR A 305 -48.26 -1.98 18.67
N TRP A 306 -48.56 -0.68 18.78
CA TRP A 306 -47.66 0.35 19.20
C TRP A 306 -47.55 0.48 20.70
N LEU A 307 -46.38 0.45 21.25
CA LEU A 307 -46.08 0.64 22.67
C LEU A 307 -45.58 2.07 22.90
N THR A 308 -45.93 2.68 24.01
CA THR A 308 -45.33 3.96 24.42
C THR A 308 -43.91 3.74 24.91
N ALA A 309 -42.96 4.59 24.49
CA ALA A 309 -41.56 4.48 24.90
C ALA A 309 -41.39 4.62 26.42
N PRO A 310 -40.77 3.67 27.12
CA PRO A 310 -40.57 3.69 28.57
C PRO A 310 -39.35 4.56 28.96
N ILE A 311 -39.46 5.89 28.77
CA ILE A 311 -38.36 6.83 28.96
C ILE A 311 -38.18 7.17 30.42
N GLU A 312 -37.05 6.77 31.01
CA GLU A 312 -36.68 7.04 32.40
C GLU A 312 -36.20 8.49 32.58
N ALA A 313 -36.26 9.01 33.84
CA ALA A 313 -35.89 10.38 34.12
C ALA A 313 -34.43 10.76 33.79
N GLY A 314 -33.50 9.81 33.98
CA GLY A 314 -32.09 9.97 33.62
C GLY A 314 -31.76 9.74 32.13
N ARG A 315 -32.75 9.41 31.30
CA ARG A 315 -32.61 9.09 29.87
C ARG A 315 -33.36 10.08 28.98
N ARG A 316 -33.50 11.32 29.43
CA ARG A 316 -34.19 12.38 28.70
C ARG A 316 -33.56 13.76 28.94
N GLN A 317 -33.56 14.58 27.91
CA GLN A 317 -33.11 15.96 27.95
C GLN A 317 -34.21 16.85 27.36
N ASN A 318 -34.50 17.98 28.03
CA ASN A 318 -35.50 18.97 27.63
C ASN A 318 -36.93 18.43 27.35
N TRP A 319 -37.23 17.21 27.80
CA TRP A 319 -38.53 16.56 27.63
C TRP A 319 -39.01 15.96 28.97
N ASN A 320 -40.29 16.10 29.27
CA ASN A 320 -40.86 15.52 30.47
C ASN A 320 -42.29 15.01 30.21
N SER A 321 -42.50 13.71 30.36
CA SER A 321 -43.83 13.04 30.30
C SER A 321 -44.67 13.49 29.10
N GLY A 322 -44.13 13.55 27.94
CA GLY A 322 -44.82 13.96 26.72
C GLY A 322 -44.75 15.45 26.37
N LEU A 323 -44.13 16.27 27.23
CA LEU A 323 -44.15 17.74 27.11
C LEU A 323 -42.73 18.34 27.05
N VAL A 324 -42.56 19.31 26.15
CA VAL A 324 -41.42 20.23 26.08
C VAL A 324 -41.93 21.60 26.52
N LYS A 325 -41.55 22.09 27.68
CA LYS A 325 -42.04 23.33 28.25
C LYS A 325 -40.89 24.32 28.51
N THR A 326 -40.85 25.40 27.71
CA THR A 326 -39.76 26.38 27.77
C THR A 326 -40.15 27.74 27.22
N SER A 327 -39.33 28.74 27.44
CA SER A 327 -39.37 30.06 26.81
C SER A 327 -38.06 30.38 26.06
N ASN A 328 -37.37 29.33 25.61
CA ASN A 328 -36.04 29.46 24.99
C ASN A 328 -36.12 30.05 23.61
N ARG A 329 -35.38 31.11 23.39
CA ARG A 329 -35.25 31.80 22.10
C ARG A 329 -34.18 31.20 21.17
N ASN A 330 -33.21 30.55 21.78
CA ASN A 330 -32.08 29.94 21.06
C ASN A 330 -32.43 28.50 20.62
N PRO A 331 -31.81 27.98 19.59
CA PRO A 331 -31.92 26.58 19.22
C PRO A 331 -31.57 25.67 20.43
N PHE A 332 -32.31 24.59 20.57
CA PHE A 332 -32.06 23.56 21.56
C PHE A 332 -32.54 22.20 21.09
N THR A 333 -31.97 21.14 21.70
CA THR A 333 -32.26 19.77 21.35
C THR A 333 -33.07 19.07 22.46
N VAL A 334 -34.05 18.27 22.04
CA VAL A 334 -34.73 17.29 22.86
C VAL A 334 -34.16 15.91 22.53
N ALA A 335 -33.60 15.22 23.51
CA ALA A 335 -33.09 13.88 23.34
C ALA A 335 -33.74 12.90 24.34
N VAL A 336 -34.14 11.74 23.86
CA VAL A 336 -34.74 10.69 24.67
C VAL A 336 -34.15 9.32 24.31
N TRP A 337 -34.00 8.46 25.34
CA TRP A 337 -33.46 7.10 25.18
C TRP A 337 -34.30 6.11 26.00
N TRP A 338 -34.51 4.90 25.45
CA TRP A 338 -35.16 3.81 26.17
C TRP A 338 -34.62 2.47 25.76
N LYS A 339 -34.61 1.52 26.71
CA LYS A 339 -34.19 0.14 26.52
C LYS A 339 -35.28 -0.69 25.83
N VAL A 340 -34.85 -1.60 25.00
CA VAL A 340 -35.72 -2.57 24.32
C VAL A 340 -35.06 -3.96 24.37
N PRO A 341 -35.81 -5.06 24.29
CA PRO A 341 -35.22 -6.36 24.02
C PRO A 341 -34.48 -6.36 22.68
N PRO A 342 -33.35 -7.11 22.54
CA PRO A 342 -32.59 -7.10 21.29
C PRO A 342 -33.49 -7.43 20.08
N GLY A 343 -33.55 -6.50 19.10
CA GLY A 343 -34.46 -6.65 17.96
C GLY A 343 -34.39 -5.47 16.97
N GLN A 344 -35.25 -5.51 15.97
CA GLN A 344 -35.47 -4.41 15.06
C GLN A 344 -36.83 -3.78 15.31
N TYR A 345 -36.88 -2.46 15.36
CA TYR A 345 -38.08 -1.73 15.78
C TYR A 345 -38.46 -0.64 14.80
N GLU A 346 -39.76 -0.43 14.64
CA GLU A 346 -40.31 0.80 14.06
C GLU A 346 -40.55 1.79 15.18
N VAL A 347 -40.09 3.03 14.99
CA VAL A 347 -40.22 4.17 15.91
C VAL A 347 -41.16 5.18 15.33
N ARG A 348 -42.12 5.65 16.11
CA ARG A 348 -43.09 6.68 15.76
C ARG A 348 -42.94 7.87 16.66
N ILE A 349 -42.75 9.05 16.06
CA ILE A 349 -42.65 10.33 16.73
C ILE A 349 -43.88 11.16 16.33
N THR A 350 -44.68 11.53 17.30
CA THR A 350 -45.88 12.31 17.05
C THR A 350 -45.80 13.63 17.78
N ARG A 351 -45.96 14.71 17.08
CA ARG A 351 -46.09 16.06 17.64
C ARG A 351 -47.57 16.41 17.80
N GLY A 352 -47.99 16.71 19.03
CA GLY A 352 -49.31 17.28 19.27
C GLY A 352 -49.30 18.80 19.12
N THR A 353 -50.44 19.43 19.41
CA THR A 353 -50.58 20.87 19.31
C THR A 353 -49.71 21.62 20.31
N THR A 354 -49.04 22.67 19.85
CA THR A 354 -48.27 23.57 20.69
C THR A 354 -49.21 24.57 21.40
N SER A 355 -49.15 24.64 22.72
CA SER A 355 -49.88 25.60 23.52
C SER A 355 -48.97 26.75 24.01
N TRP A 356 -49.59 27.90 24.19
CA TRP A 356 -48.89 29.15 24.52
C TRP A 356 -49.50 29.78 25.75
N ASP A 357 -48.69 30.27 26.68
CA ASP A 357 -49.16 30.92 27.90
C ASP A 357 -49.67 32.32 27.63
N GLY A 358 -50.98 32.52 27.78
CA GLY A 358 -51.67 33.81 27.66
C GLY A 358 -51.99 34.23 26.21
N ALA A 359 -52.61 35.43 26.09
CA ALA A 359 -52.95 35.98 24.79
C ALA A 359 -51.69 36.45 24.05
N LEU A 360 -51.39 35.86 22.90
CA LEU A 360 -50.26 36.18 22.04
C LEU A 360 -50.73 36.92 20.81
N GLU A 361 -50.27 38.13 20.63
CA GLU A 361 -50.43 38.90 19.40
C GLU A 361 -49.13 39.22 18.70
N GLY A 362 -47.99 38.69 19.23
CA GLY A 362 -46.64 38.81 18.69
C GLY A 362 -46.12 37.52 18.02
N GLN A 363 -44.83 37.47 17.81
CA GLN A 363 -44.13 36.37 17.16
C GLN A 363 -44.29 35.05 17.95
N ARG A 364 -44.52 33.96 17.23
CA ARG A 364 -44.54 32.60 17.74
C ARG A 364 -43.43 31.82 17.04
N THR A 365 -42.62 31.08 17.83
CA THR A 365 -41.54 30.24 17.32
C THR A 365 -41.65 28.89 17.99
N GLY A 366 -41.70 27.83 17.22
CA GLY A 366 -41.83 26.45 17.71
C GLY A 366 -41.49 25.43 16.63
N ASP A 367 -40.78 25.88 15.58
CA ASP A 367 -40.34 24.99 14.54
C ASP A 367 -39.39 23.92 15.06
N ALA A 368 -39.69 22.68 14.72
CA ALA A 368 -38.93 21.52 15.12
C ALA A 368 -38.68 20.59 13.96
N SER A 369 -37.61 19.84 14.02
CA SER A 369 -37.28 18.75 13.12
C SER A 369 -36.79 17.53 13.88
N VAL A 370 -37.06 16.34 13.35
CA VAL A 370 -36.41 15.13 13.87
C VAL A 370 -35.00 15.11 13.33
N GLY A 371 -34.01 15.33 14.19
CA GLY A 371 -32.60 15.36 13.82
C GLY A 371 -32.07 13.97 13.46
N ALA A 372 -32.22 13.02 14.39
CA ALA A 372 -31.76 11.67 14.20
C ALA A 372 -32.54 10.63 14.99
N ILE A 373 -32.50 9.37 14.51
CA ILE A 373 -32.84 8.19 15.29
C ILE A 373 -31.58 7.37 15.48
N ARG A 374 -31.35 6.95 16.74
CA ARG A 374 -30.13 6.23 17.12
C ARG A 374 -30.48 4.79 17.51
N THR A 375 -29.74 3.86 17.02
CA THR A 375 -29.75 2.46 17.42
C THR A 375 -28.49 2.19 18.23
N LEU A 376 -28.64 1.85 19.49
CA LEU A 376 -27.51 1.51 20.36
C LEU A 376 -27.49 0.00 20.54
N LYS A 377 -26.32 -0.61 20.33
CA LYS A 377 -26.03 -2.02 20.59
C LYS A 377 -25.03 -2.10 21.72
N LYS A 378 -25.27 -2.95 22.71
CA LYS A 378 -24.36 -3.16 23.84
C LYS A 378 -23.23 -4.12 23.51
N THR A 379 -22.73 -4.04 22.31
CA THR A 379 -21.54 -4.75 21.86
C THR A 379 -20.37 -3.81 21.96
N ASN A 380 -19.40 -4.13 22.83
CA ASN A 380 -18.16 -3.40 22.84
C ASN A 380 -17.48 -3.57 21.48
N PRO A 381 -17.31 -2.49 20.67
CA PRO A 381 -16.65 -2.58 19.35
C PRO A 381 -15.16 -2.82 19.47
N SER A 382 -14.59 -2.89 20.67
CA SER A 382 -13.18 -3.19 20.88
C SER A 382 -12.92 -4.67 20.56
N THR A 383 -12.23 -4.91 19.46
CA THR A 383 -11.67 -6.22 19.12
C THR A 383 -10.28 -6.35 19.74
N THR A 384 -9.97 -7.51 20.29
CA THR A 384 -8.61 -7.82 20.78
C THR A 384 -7.62 -7.86 19.61
N GLY A 385 -6.41 -7.35 19.81
CA GLY A 385 -5.30 -7.45 18.84
C GLY A 385 -5.10 -6.24 17.94
N THR A 386 -5.92 -5.18 18.07
CA THR A 386 -5.68 -3.90 17.39
C THR A 386 -5.65 -2.75 18.39
N THR A 387 -4.81 -1.76 18.12
CA THR A 387 -4.77 -0.51 18.90
C THR A 387 -5.79 0.47 18.33
N LYS A 388 -6.53 1.15 19.20
CA LYS A 388 -7.59 2.09 18.83
C LYS A 388 -7.34 3.47 19.40
N LEU A 389 -7.83 4.48 18.67
CA LEU A 389 -7.92 5.85 19.11
C LEU A 389 -9.41 6.18 19.31
N ALA A 390 -9.80 6.35 20.57
CA ALA A 390 -11.13 6.81 20.94
C ALA A 390 -11.10 8.31 21.25
N LEU A 391 -12.08 9.05 20.78
CA LEU A 391 -12.17 10.49 20.95
C LEU A 391 -13.55 10.90 21.45
N ARG A 392 -13.57 11.94 22.28
CA ARG A 392 -14.75 12.71 22.66
C ARG A 392 -14.47 14.19 22.41
N ILE A 393 -15.14 14.78 21.44
CA ILE A 393 -14.89 16.14 20.94
C ILE A 393 -16.12 17.01 21.24
N LYS A 394 -15.95 18.08 22.02
CA LYS A 394 -16.99 19.06 22.27
C LYS A 394 -17.22 19.92 21.01
N ALA A 395 -18.48 20.02 20.58
CA ALA A 395 -18.85 20.94 19.50
C ALA A 395 -18.61 22.39 19.97
N SER A 396 -17.82 23.13 19.22
CA SER A 396 -17.43 24.52 19.51
C SER A 396 -17.38 25.34 18.21
N ASP A 397 -17.14 26.63 18.33
CA ASP A 397 -16.93 27.51 17.16
C ASP A 397 -15.67 27.08 16.35
N GLN A 398 -14.69 26.45 17.00
CA GLN A 398 -13.46 25.93 16.38
C GLN A 398 -13.71 24.59 15.66
N LEU A 399 -14.60 23.75 16.19
CA LEU A 399 -14.94 22.43 15.68
C LEU A 399 -16.45 22.32 15.51
N ASN A 400 -16.96 22.81 14.37
CA ASN A 400 -18.34 22.67 13.96
C ASN A 400 -18.39 21.86 12.65
N GLY A 401 -19.30 20.89 12.56
CA GLY A 401 -19.48 20.05 11.41
C GLY A 401 -18.83 18.66 11.56
N THR A 402 -18.40 18.07 10.44
CA THR A 402 -17.93 16.69 10.41
C THR A 402 -16.39 16.64 10.51
N VAL A 403 -15.86 15.95 11.51
CA VAL A 403 -14.43 15.66 11.63
C VAL A 403 -14.11 14.42 10.81
N GLN A 404 -13.44 14.60 9.67
CA GLN A 404 -13.09 13.53 8.72
C GLN A 404 -11.61 13.50 8.34
N THR A 405 -10.81 14.41 8.91
CA THR A 405 -9.40 14.59 8.52
C THR A 405 -8.43 14.35 9.69
N LEU A 406 -8.86 13.51 10.63
CA LEU A 406 -7.99 13.17 11.75
C LEU A 406 -6.86 12.26 11.25
N ASN A 407 -5.64 12.64 11.56
CA ASN A 407 -4.44 11.90 11.21
C ASN A 407 -3.46 11.88 12.37
N CYS A 408 -2.55 10.92 12.36
CA CYS A 408 -1.54 10.79 13.41
C CYS A 408 -0.29 10.10 12.88
N VAL A 409 0.84 10.29 13.58
CA VAL A 409 2.06 9.52 13.35
C VAL A 409 2.02 8.29 14.24
N VAL A 410 2.17 7.12 13.64
CA VAL A 410 2.14 5.83 14.32
C VAL A 410 3.45 5.11 14.09
N ARG A 411 3.99 4.51 15.17
CA ARG A 411 5.24 3.74 15.22
C ARG A 411 4.94 2.32 15.68
N GLN A 412 5.51 1.33 14.98
CA GLN A 412 5.41 -0.07 15.37
C GLN A 412 6.56 -0.44 16.31
N ARG A 413 6.24 -1.01 17.48
CA ARG A 413 7.20 -1.63 18.38
C ARG A 413 7.34 -3.10 18.02
N ILE A 414 8.57 -3.55 17.83
CA ILE A 414 8.89 -4.92 17.38
C ILE A 414 10.04 -5.48 18.20
N PRO A 415 10.21 -6.82 18.28
CA PRO A 415 11.41 -7.43 18.85
C PRO A 415 12.64 -7.10 18.00
N VAL A 416 13.64 -6.49 18.62
CA VAL A 416 14.95 -6.15 18.06
C VAL A 416 16.02 -6.89 18.84
N TRP A 417 17.01 -7.47 18.15
CA TRP A 417 18.14 -8.15 18.77
C TRP A 417 19.23 -7.13 19.11
N ASN A 418 19.61 -7.04 20.39
CA ASN A 418 20.61 -6.10 20.86
C ASN A 418 22.02 -6.70 21.01
N GLY A 419 22.27 -7.86 20.42
CA GLY A 419 23.51 -8.61 20.55
C GLY A 419 23.50 -9.69 21.66
N ALA A 420 22.53 -9.61 22.60
CA ALA A 420 22.42 -10.55 23.72
C ALA A 420 21.00 -11.08 23.95
N ALA A 421 19.99 -10.25 23.72
CA ALA A 421 18.59 -10.58 23.97
C ALA A 421 17.64 -9.85 22.99
N TRP A 422 16.43 -10.36 22.86
CA TRP A 422 15.34 -9.68 22.16
C TRP A 422 14.72 -8.62 23.05
N VAL A 423 14.69 -7.38 22.57
CA VAL A 423 14.08 -6.23 23.25
C VAL A 423 12.92 -5.69 22.41
N LEU A 424 11.79 -5.42 23.04
CA LEU A 424 10.64 -4.81 22.37
C LEU A 424 10.85 -3.30 22.28
N GLU A 425 11.17 -2.81 21.10
CA GLU A 425 11.42 -1.39 20.85
C GLU A 425 10.99 -0.97 19.46
N TYR A 426 10.99 0.33 19.22
CA TYR A 426 10.71 0.90 17.91
C TYR A 426 11.86 0.65 16.94
N SER A 427 11.55 0.12 15.77
CA SER A 427 12.55 -0.05 14.72
C SER A 427 12.01 0.18 13.31
N ARG A 428 12.83 0.82 12.49
CA ARG A 428 12.64 1.02 11.05
C ARG A 428 13.62 0.20 10.22
N ASN A 429 14.47 -0.58 10.87
CA ASN A 429 15.46 -1.40 10.18
C ASN A 429 14.78 -2.54 9.42
N PRO A 430 14.97 -2.65 8.09
CA PRO A 430 14.33 -3.67 7.26
C PRO A 430 14.54 -5.11 7.72
N ALA A 431 15.70 -5.42 8.33
CA ALA A 431 16.02 -6.75 8.84
C ALA A 431 15.11 -7.14 10.01
N TRP A 432 14.95 -6.25 11.00
CA TRP A 432 14.12 -6.51 12.17
C TRP A 432 12.64 -6.52 11.82
N VAL A 433 12.23 -5.66 10.89
CA VAL A 433 10.85 -5.66 10.36
C VAL A 433 10.56 -6.97 9.63
N MET A 434 11.46 -7.47 8.77
CA MET A 434 11.32 -8.77 8.13
C MET A 434 11.19 -9.89 9.16
N HIS A 435 12.09 -9.93 10.16
CA HIS A 435 12.05 -10.92 11.24
C HIS A 435 10.70 -10.89 11.98
N TRP A 436 10.22 -9.69 12.35
CA TRP A 436 8.93 -9.51 12.99
C TRP A 436 7.76 -10.00 12.12
N LEU A 437 7.76 -9.66 10.82
CA LEU A 437 6.71 -10.08 9.89
C LEU A 437 6.57 -11.59 9.83
N VAL A 438 7.68 -12.33 9.75
CA VAL A 438 7.63 -13.78 9.59
C VAL A 438 7.38 -14.52 10.91
N ARG A 439 7.75 -13.94 12.07
CA ARG A 439 7.68 -14.61 13.37
C ARG A 439 6.63 -14.11 14.35
N HIS A 440 6.34 -12.81 14.36
CA HIS A 440 5.57 -12.18 15.44
C HIS A 440 4.36 -11.39 14.97
N CYS A 441 4.25 -11.09 13.69
CA CYS A 441 3.17 -10.24 13.16
C CYS A 441 1.79 -10.82 13.47
N PRO A 442 0.89 -10.07 14.15
CA PRO A 442 -0.45 -10.55 14.49
C PRO A 442 -1.34 -10.84 13.27
N ALA A 443 -1.09 -10.16 12.16
CA ALA A 443 -1.83 -10.34 10.90
C ALA A 443 -1.48 -11.64 10.16
N VAL A 444 -0.41 -12.35 10.56
CA VAL A 444 0.07 -13.59 9.93
C VAL A 444 -0.44 -14.79 10.71
N ALA A 445 -1.25 -15.63 10.05
CA ALA A 445 -1.88 -16.79 10.67
C ALA A 445 -0.87 -17.92 10.98
N ILE A 446 0.07 -18.19 10.05
CA ILE A 446 1.09 -19.22 10.20
C ILE A 446 2.44 -18.53 10.28
N ARG A 447 3.07 -18.59 11.44
CA ARG A 447 4.34 -17.92 11.73
C ARG A 447 5.48 -18.92 11.72
N ALA A 448 6.65 -18.47 11.27
CA ALA A 448 7.87 -19.27 11.34
C ALA A 448 8.32 -19.49 12.80
N THR A 449 8.91 -20.64 13.08
CA THR A 449 9.60 -20.91 14.34
C THR A 449 11.04 -20.38 14.26
N GLU A 450 11.75 -20.33 15.38
CA GLU A 450 13.11 -19.75 15.44
C GLU A 450 14.13 -20.54 14.60
N ASP A 451 14.00 -21.85 14.59
CA ASP A 451 14.82 -22.76 13.79
C ASP A 451 14.60 -22.63 12.27
N MET A 452 13.47 -22.06 11.85
CA MET A 452 13.16 -21.77 10.45
C MET A 452 13.76 -20.46 9.95
N VAL A 453 14.46 -19.70 10.77
CA VAL A 453 15.00 -18.38 10.44
C VAL A 453 16.52 -18.37 10.54
N ASP A 454 17.20 -17.79 9.56
CA ASP A 454 18.64 -17.60 9.51
C ASP A 454 19.03 -16.30 10.25
N LEU A 455 19.04 -16.36 11.58
CA LEU A 455 19.33 -15.20 12.42
C LEU A 455 20.68 -14.54 12.14
N PRO A 456 21.80 -15.28 11.93
CA PRO A 456 23.09 -14.66 11.61
C PRO A 456 23.03 -13.78 10.34
N ALA A 457 22.38 -14.24 9.26
CA ALA A 457 22.25 -13.47 8.04
C ALA A 457 21.38 -12.22 8.25
N ILE A 458 20.33 -12.31 9.09
CA ILE A 458 19.48 -11.17 9.43
C ILE A 458 20.23 -10.14 10.25
N ILE A 459 21.09 -10.55 11.21
CA ILE A 459 21.95 -9.65 11.98
C ILE A 459 22.91 -8.91 11.05
N ALA A 460 23.63 -9.63 10.18
CA ALA A 460 24.54 -9.01 9.22
C ALA A 460 23.81 -7.98 8.30
N PHE A 461 22.60 -8.30 7.87
CA PHE A 461 21.78 -7.37 7.10
C PHE A 461 21.29 -6.18 7.92
N ALA A 462 21.02 -6.36 9.23
CA ALA A 462 20.65 -5.26 10.12
C ALA A 462 21.80 -4.26 10.26
N ASP A 463 23.02 -4.77 10.50
CA ASP A 463 24.23 -3.95 10.58
C ASP A 463 24.54 -3.22 9.27
N TYR A 464 24.34 -3.90 8.13
CA TYR A 464 24.48 -3.30 6.80
C TYR A 464 23.48 -2.14 6.58
N CYS A 465 22.22 -2.33 6.97
CA CYS A 465 21.17 -1.29 6.86
C CYS A 465 21.47 -0.11 7.79
N GLU A 466 21.90 -0.38 9.03
CA GLU A 466 22.20 0.66 10.02
C GLU A 466 23.38 1.52 9.58
N ALA A 467 24.47 0.90 9.13
CA ALA A 467 25.65 1.61 8.65
C ALA A 467 25.37 2.56 7.47
N ARG A 468 24.32 2.27 6.68
CA ARG A 468 23.92 3.06 5.50
C ARG A 468 22.68 3.91 5.69
N GLY A 469 22.06 3.88 6.87
CA GLY A 469 20.81 4.60 7.13
C GLY A 469 19.65 4.14 6.25
N LEU A 470 19.58 2.84 5.95
CA LEU A 470 18.51 2.25 5.17
C LEU A 470 17.34 1.92 6.09
N GLU A 471 16.22 2.56 5.87
CA GLU A 471 15.03 2.45 6.70
C GLU A 471 13.82 2.08 5.87
N CYS A 472 12.84 1.42 6.49
CA CYS A 472 11.56 1.13 5.88
C CYS A 472 10.39 1.70 6.66
N SER A 473 9.38 2.16 5.93
CA SER A 473 8.11 2.66 6.46
C SER A 473 7.00 2.41 5.45
N ASN A 474 5.89 1.84 5.89
CA ASN A 474 4.71 1.61 5.05
C ASN A 474 3.46 1.43 5.90
N VAL A 475 2.28 1.68 5.33
CA VAL A 475 0.98 1.25 5.87
C VAL A 475 0.36 0.28 4.88
N VAL A 476 0.14 -0.95 5.32
CA VAL A 476 -0.51 -1.98 4.52
C VAL A 476 -2.00 -1.97 4.86
N ASP A 477 -2.80 -1.40 3.99
CA ASP A 477 -4.26 -1.24 4.11
C ASP A 477 -5.04 -2.01 3.02
N ALA A 478 -4.31 -2.76 2.20
CA ALA A 478 -4.85 -3.61 1.15
C ALA A 478 -4.39 -5.06 1.30
N SER A 479 -5.10 -6.00 0.70
CA SER A 479 -4.71 -7.41 0.72
C SER A 479 -3.40 -7.60 -0.07
N THR A 480 -2.41 -8.17 0.60
CA THR A 480 -1.11 -8.53 0.02
C THR A 480 -0.66 -9.89 0.54
N THR A 481 0.33 -10.51 -0.10
CA THR A 481 0.93 -11.73 0.43
C THR A 481 2.09 -11.41 1.37
N LEU A 482 2.34 -12.27 2.38
CA LEU A 482 3.50 -12.11 3.26
C LEU A 482 4.81 -12.05 2.47
N LEU A 483 4.94 -12.86 1.42
CA LEU A 483 6.15 -12.89 0.60
C LEU A 483 6.38 -11.61 -0.17
N ASP A 484 5.32 -10.99 -0.69
CA ASP A 484 5.43 -9.71 -1.40
C ASP A 484 5.80 -8.59 -0.42
N LEU A 485 5.15 -8.56 0.75
CA LEU A 485 5.44 -7.57 1.79
C LEU A 485 6.88 -7.68 2.31
N VAL A 486 7.36 -8.89 2.57
CA VAL A 486 8.77 -9.15 2.93
C VAL A 486 9.70 -8.68 1.81
N GLY A 487 9.34 -8.92 0.54
CA GLY A 487 10.10 -8.43 -0.62
C GLY A 487 10.18 -6.91 -0.66
N GLU A 488 9.07 -6.19 -0.43
CA GLU A 488 9.03 -4.73 -0.40
C GLU A 488 9.87 -4.15 0.76
N VAL A 489 9.81 -4.77 1.94
CA VAL A 489 10.62 -4.37 3.12
C VAL A 489 12.11 -4.58 2.86
N LEU A 490 12.50 -5.75 2.33
CA LEU A 490 13.91 -6.04 2.05
C LEU A 490 14.46 -5.14 0.93
N ALA A 491 13.66 -4.81 -0.08
CA ALA A 491 14.05 -3.89 -1.15
C ALA A 491 14.39 -2.49 -0.61
N ALA A 492 13.72 -2.03 0.45
CA ALA A 492 14.05 -0.78 1.13
C ALA A 492 15.48 -0.79 1.73
N GLY A 493 15.97 -1.96 2.12
CA GLY A 493 17.35 -2.20 2.58
C GLY A 493 18.31 -2.64 1.47
N MET A 494 17.90 -2.59 0.20
CA MET A 494 18.68 -3.12 -0.94
C MET A 494 18.96 -4.63 -0.83
N GLY A 495 18.15 -5.37 -0.07
CA GLY A 495 18.22 -6.81 0.11
C GLY A 495 17.16 -7.55 -0.68
N ALA A 496 17.27 -8.86 -0.73
CA ALA A 496 16.29 -9.75 -1.32
C ALA A 496 16.09 -10.99 -0.45
N ARG A 497 14.89 -11.57 -0.51
CA ARG A 497 14.58 -12.81 0.20
C ARG A 497 15.40 -13.98 -0.35
N ALA A 498 15.85 -14.82 0.54
CA ALA A 498 16.56 -16.05 0.24
C ALA A 498 16.09 -17.20 1.14
N PHE A 499 16.35 -18.41 0.70
CA PHE A 499 16.27 -19.60 1.54
C PHE A 499 17.66 -20.21 1.58
N ARG A 500 18.21 -20.38 2.78
CA ARG A 500 19.52 -20.97 3.03
C ARG A 500 19.35 -22.12 3.99
N ASP A 501 19.79 -23.30 3.61
CA ASP A 501 19.70 -24.53 4.44
C ASP A 501 18.28 -24.79 4.98
N GLY A 502 17.26 -24.52 4.17
CA GLY A 502 15.86 -24.68 4.56
C GLY A 502 15.30 -23.57 5.46
N LYS A 503 16.10 -22.55 5.79
CA LYS A 503 15.70 -21.41 6.61
C LYS A 503 15.35 -20.19 5.76
N ILE A 504 14.45 -19.37 6.29
CA ILE A 504 14.15 -18.04 5.75
C ILE A 504 15.36 -17.13 6.04
N SER A 505 15.96 -16.61 4.98
CA SER A 505 17.18 -15.82 5.00
C SER A 505 17.04 -14.57 4.15
N VAL A 506 18.05 -13.72 4.19
CA VAL A 506 18.19 -12.52 3.36
C VAL A 506 19.51 -12.57 2.60
N VAL A 507 19.50 -12.09 1.37
CA VAL A 507 20.70 -11.86 0.58
C VAL A 507 20.78 -10.37 0.24
N PHE A 508 21.96 -9.82 0.38
CA PHE A 508 22.30 -8.45 0.03
C PHE A 508 23.71 -8.41 -0.58
N ASP A 509 24.04 -7.31 -1.19
CA ASP A 509 25.31 -7.12 -1.86
C ASP A 509 26.33 -6.54 -0.86
N ASP A 510 27.05 -7.44 -0.17
CA ASP A 510 27.99 -7.09 0.88
C ASP A 510 29.36 -6.71 0.28
N PRO A 511 29.83 -5.44 0.46
CA PRO A 511 31.14 -5.04 -0.02
C PRO A 511 32.32 -5.74 0.67
N ASP A 512 32.08 -6.22 1.90
CA ASP A 512 33.11 -6.88 2.72
C ASP A 512 33.05 -8.41 2.61
N ALA A 513 32.24 -8.94 1.65
CA ALA A 513 32.12 -10.37 1.42
C ALA A 513 33.48 -11.00 1.05
N ILE A 514 33.82 -12.09 1.72
CA ILE A 514 34.98 -12.90 1.39
C ILE A 514 34.56 -14.12 0.57
N PRO A 515 35.38 -14.57 -0.40
CA PRO A 515 35.10 -15.79 -1.14
C PRO A 515 34.97 -17.00 -0.21
N VAL A 516 33.84 -17.72 -0.36
CA VAL A 516 33.54 -18.93 0.44
C VAL A 516 33.69 -20.22 -0.37
N GLY A 517 34.06 -20.10 -1.63
CA GLY A 517 34.24 -21.24 -2.52
C GLY A 517 35.23 -20.98 -3.64
N MET A 518 35.76 -22.07 -4.20
CA MET A 518 36.73 -22.07 -5.29
C MET A 518 36.27 -23.02 -6.39
N PHE A 519 36.18 -22.52 -7.62
CA PHE A 519 35.86 -23.33 -8.78
C PHE A 519 37.01 -23.31 -9.78
N THR A 520 37.41 -24.49 -10.20
CA THR A 520 38.46 -24.74 -11.18
C THR A 520 37.96 -25.76 -12.20
N PRO A 521 38.58 -25.92 -13.34
CA PRO A 521 38.20 -26.95 -14.36
C PRO A 521 38.09 -28.39 -13.83
N ALA A 522 38.59 -28.66 -12.59
CA ALA A 522 38.43 -29.95 -11.94
C ALA A 522 37.04 -30.19 -11.31
N ASN A 523 36.32 -29.14 -10.94
CA ASN A 523 35.07 -29.27 -10.17
C ASN A 523 33.87 -28.56 -10.80
N TYR A 524 34.00 -28.06 -12.01
CA TYR A 524 32.89 -27.61 -12.85
C TYR A 524 33.06 -28.06 -14.30
N VAL A 525 31.98 -28.00 -15.08
CA VAL A 525 31.93 -28.26 -16.52
C VAL A 525 31.06 -27.20 -17.20
N LYS A 526 31.17 -27.09 -18.54
CA LYS A 526 30.31 -26.23 -19.37
C LYS A 526 30.33 -24.77 -18.94
N PHE A 527 31.49 -24.22 -18.62
CA PHE A 527 31.59 -22.79 -18.35
C PHE A 527 31.22 -21.98 -19.60
N SER A 528 30.40 -20.97 -19.42
CA SER A 528 30.01 -20.05 -20.48
C SER A 528 29.76 -18.65 -19.90
N GLY A 529 30.10 -17.64 -20.66
CA GLY A 529 29.84 -16.24 -20.30
C GLY A 529 29.12 -15.51 -21.43
N GLN A 530 28.15 -14.68 -21.05
CA GLN A 530 27.45 -13.80 -21.97
C GLN A 530 27.54 -12.37 -21.44
N ARG A 531 28.04 -11.47 -22.27
CA ARG A 531 28.02 -10.05 -21.99
C ARG A 531 26.88 -9.39 -22.76
N THR A 532 26.01 -8.70 -22.04
CA THR A 532 24.87 -7.99 -22.63
C THR A 532 25.28 -6.55 -22.93
N PHE A 533 25.07 -6.12 -24.19
CA PHE A 533 25.24 -4.74 -24.62
C PHE A 533 23.84 -4.15 -24.83
N PHE A 534 23.27 -3.60 -23.78
CA PHE A 534 21.98 -2.90 -23.87
C PHE A 534 22.20 -1.39 -23.70
N GLU A 535 21.28 -0.62 -24.24
CA GLU A 535 21.28 0.80 -24.01
C GLU A 535 20.87 1.11 -22.58
N MET A 536 21.78 1.63 -21.80
CA MET A 536 21.54 1.97 -20.39
C MET A 536 20.57 3.12 -20.24
N ALA A 537 19.80 3.13 -19.17
CA ALA A 537 19.07 4.31 -18.73
C ALA A 537 20.05 5.43 -18.33
N HIS A 538 19.71 6.68 -18.64
CA HIS A 538 20.50 7.85 -18.24
C HIS A 538 20.23 8.21 -16.78
N GLY A 539 19.10 7.73 -16.24
CA GLY A 539 18.71 7.90 -14.86
C GLY A 539 17.44 7.13 -14.52
N LEU A 540 17.11 7.08 -13.25
CA LEU A 540 15.90 6.47 -12.72
C LEU A 540 15.03 7.51 -12.04
N ARG A 541 13.71 7.34 -12.17
CA ARG A 541 12.69 7.99 -11.35
C ARG A 541 12.36 7.05 -10.20
N VAL A 542 12.77 7.42 -9.00
CA VAL A 542 12.63 6.55 -7.82
C VAL A 542 11.56 7.11 -6.90
N LYS A 543 10.52 6.31 -6.65
CA LYS A 543 9.45 6.63 -5.70
C LYS A 543 9.79 6.07 -4.33
N PHE A 544 9.51 6.85 -3.29
CA PHE A 544 9.80 6.51 -1.91
C PHE A 544 8.87 7.22 -0.93
N VAL A 545 8.91 6.87 0.35
CA VAL A 545 8.18 7.56 1.42
C VAL A 545 9.02 8.71 1.94
N ASN A 546 8.51 9.95 1.83
CA ASN A 546 9.21 11.14 2.29
C ASN A 546 8.68 11.62 3.66
N PRO A 547 9.42 11.37 4.76
CA PRO A 547 9.01 11.80 6.10
C PRO A 547 9.02 13.32 6.27
N ASP A 548 9.91 14.03 5.58
CA ASP A 548 10.04 15.49 5.66
C ASP A 548 8.89 16.23 4.96
N ALA A 549 8.22 15.53 4.04
CA ALA A 549 7.01 16.01 3.34
C ALA A 549 5.71 15.43 3.92
N GLY A 550 5.71 15.00 5.18
CA GLY A 550 4.52 14.46 5.86
C GLY A 550 4.20 13.01 5.51
N TYR A 551 5.21 12.20 5.19
CA TYR A 551 5.10 10.77 4.85
C TYR A 551 4.34 10.46 3.55
N ILE A 552 4.29 11.42 2.63
CA ILE A 552 3.74 11.17 1.29
C ILE A 552 4.70 10.35 0.43
N THR A 553 4.16 9.68 -0.58
CA THR A 553 4.97 9.11 -1.66
C THR A 553 5.53 10.26 -2.50
N ASP A 554 6.84 10.36 -2.58
CA ASP A 554 7.56 11.37 -3.35
C ASP A 554 8.44 10.69 -4.41
N GLU A 555 8.96 11.46 -5.35
CA GLU A 555 9.78 10.96 -6.46
C GLU A 555 11.06 11.78 -6.57
N ILE A 556 12.20 11.08 -6.69
CA ILE A 556 13.49 11.68 -6.98
C ILE A 556 14.06 11.16 -8.30
N ILE A 557 14.89 11.97 -8.93
CA ILE A 557 15.67 11.59 -10.10
C ILE A 557 17.08 11.20 -9.65
N VAL A 558 17.46 9.96 -9.99
CA VAL A 558 18.80 9.43 -9.76
C VAL A 558 19.50 9.28 -11.11
N LEU A 559 20.59 10.03 -11.34
CA LEU A 559 21.30 10.05 -12.61
C LEU A 559 22.50 9.10 -12.59
N ASP A 560 22.89 8.62 -13.76
CA ASP A 560 24.21 8.05 -13.99
C ASP A 560 25.25 9.18 -14.11
N ASP A 561 26.52 8.90 -13.77
CA ASP A 561 27.60 9.91 -13.70
C ASP A 561 27.92 10.63 -15.04
N GLY A 562 27.53 10.03 -16.16
CA GLY A 562 27.76 10.62 -17.50
C GLY A 562 26.71 11.64 -17.95
N TYR A 563 25.72 11.97 -17.10
CA TYR A 563 24.57 12.78 -17.50
C TYR A 563 24.25 13.89 -16.51
N SER A 564 23.58 14.92 -17.04
CA SER A 564 22.98 15.99 -16.24
C SER A 564 21.46 16.01 -16.36
N TYR A 565 20.81 16.67 -15.42
CA TYR A 565 19.38 16.96 -15.47
C TYR A 565 19.13 18.37 -14.95
N ARG A 566 18.50 19.21 -15.77
CA ARG A 566 18.29 20.64 -15.47
C ARG A 566 19.62 21.38 -15.13
N GLY A 567 20.71 20.99 -15.79
CA GLY A 567 22.02 21.58 -15.59
C GLY A 567 22.75 21.12 -14.33
N LEU A 568 22.28 20.10 -13.65
CA LEU A 568 22.92 19.50 -12.48
C LEU A 568 23.39 18.07 -12.79
N ASP A 569 24.53 17.67 -12.25
CA ASP A 569 25.07 16.31 -12.34
C ASP A 569 24.38 15.34 -11.34
N ALA A 570 24.80 14.09 -11.33
CA ALA A 570 24.27 13.05 -10.43
C ALA A 570 24.46 13.37 -8.92
N ARG A 571 25.32 14.31 -8.58
CA ARG A 571 25.61 14.75 -7.20
C ARG A 571 25.03 16.14 -6.89
N GLY A 572 24.24 16.72 -7.80
CA GLY A 572 23.59 18.02 -7.63
C GLY A 572 24.49 19.23 -7.88
N ASN A 573 25.70 19.04 -8.46
CA ASN A 573 26.56 20.14 -8.82
C ASN A 573 26.23 20.68 -10.21
N PRO A 574 26.43 21.99 -10.48
CA PRO A 574 26.31 22.54 -11.83
C PRO A 574 27.21 21.81 -12.83
N SER A 575 26.67 21.40 -13.96
CA SER A 575 27.35 20.52 -14.90
C SER A 575 26.99 20.85 -16.35
N ALA A 576 27.98 20.70 -17.23
CA ALA A 576 27.86 20.82 -18.68
C ALA A 576 27.75 19.43 -19.37
N LEU A 577 27.53 18.36 -18.60
CA LEU A 577 27.30 17.03 -19.14
C LEU A 577 26.04 16.98 -20.02
N PRO A 578 25.93 16.03 -20.96
CA PRO A 578 24.74 15.83 -21.76
C PRO A 578 23.48 15.68 -20.91
N GLU A 579 22.36 16.27 -21.34
CA GLU A 579 21.07 16.16 -20.65
C GLU A 579 20.53 14.74 -20.72
N ALA A 580 20.09 14.21 -19.59
CA ALA A 580 19.46 12.90 -19.49
C ALA A 580 18.09 12.91 -20.18
N THR A 581 17.87 12.01 -21.13
CA THR A 581 16.63 11.91 -21.91
C THR A 581 15.93 10.56 -21.74
N ARG A 582 16.61 9.56 -21.15
CA ARG A 582 16.09 8.20 -20.99
C ARG A 582 16.03 7.83 -19.53
N PHE A 583 14.80 7.70 -19.04
CA PHE A 583 14.51 7.36 -17.65
C PHE A 583 13.72 6.07 -17.55
N GLU A 584 14.06 5.25 -16.56
CA GLU A 584 13.26 4.13 -16.09
C GLU A 584 12.66 4.47 -14.72
N GLN A 585 11.61 3.76 -14.30
CA GLN A 585 10.94 3.98 -13.03
C GLN A 585 11.28 2.84 -12.06
N LEU A 586 11.64 3.21 -10.82
CA LEU A 586 11.82 2.31 -9.70
C LEU A 586 10.84 2.69 -8.59
N ASP A 587 9.98 1.76 -8.19
CA ASP A 587 8.98 1.98 -7.16
C ASP A 587 9.38 1.24 -5.88
N LEU A 588 9.83 2.00 -4.88
CA LEU A 588 10.24 1.50 -3.57
C LEU A 588 9.20 1.89 -2.51
N LYS A 589 8.09 1.18 -2.47
CA LYS A 589 6.93 1.51 -1.62
C LYS A 589 7.24 1.61 -0.14
N ALA A 590 8.21 0.85 0.36
CA ALA A 590 8.58 0.83 1.76
C ALA A 590 9.87 1.61 2.08
N ALA A 591 10.64 2.07 1.08
CA ALA A 591 11.89 2.80 1.34
C ALA A 591 11.59 4.19 1.91
N ARG A 592 12.26 4.53 3.01
CA ARG A 592 12.08 5.80 3.72
C ARG A 592 13.28 6.72 3.49
N GLY A 593 12.97 7.93 3.05
CA GLY A 593 13.94 9.00 2.87
C GLY A 593 14.64 9.01 1.51
N ALA A 594 14.98 10.22 1.06
CA ALA A 594 15.53 10.46 -0.26
C ALA A 594 16.95 9.87 -0.45
N GLN A 595 17.76 9.79 0.61
CA GLN A 595 19.11 9.23 0.53
C GLN A 595 19.10 7.70 0.31
N ALA A 596 18.18 6.98 1.00
CA ALA A 596 17.99 5.55 0.79
C ALA A 596 17.49 5.26 -0.63
N ALA A 597 16.50 6.04 -1.10
CA ALA A 597 16.00 5.94 -2.46
C ALA A 597 17.08 6.24 -3.52
N TRP A 598 17.94 7.22 -3.27
CA TRP A 598 19.06 7.56 -4.15
C TRP A 598 20.08 6.40 -4.24
N ARG A 599 20.49 5.81 -3.10
CA ARG A 599 21.40 4.66 -3.08
C ARG A 599 20.81 3.46 -3.84
N ALA A 600 19.56 3.14 -3.61
CA ALA A 600 18.90 2.05 -4.32
C ALA A 600 18.82 2.31 -5.84
N GLY A 601 18.54 3.54 -6.25
CA GLY A 601 18.57 3.93 -7.66
C GLY A 601 19.98 3.82 -8.26
N ARG A 602 21.00 4.24 -7.55
CA ARG A 602 22.41 4.10 -7.97
C ARG A 602 22.82 2.64 -8.07
N GLN A 603 22.41 1.81 -7.12
CA GLN A 603 22.68 0.39 -7.19
C GLN A 603 22.05 -0.26 -8.44
N GLN A 604 20.82 0.08 -8.77
CA GLN A 604 20.15 -0.43 -9.96
C GLN A 604 20.87 -0.01 -11.26
N LEU A 605 21.26 1.27 -11.38
CA LEU A 605 22.08 1.76 -12.51
C LEU A 605 23.45 1.09 -12.54
N GLY A 606 24.09 0.99 -11.37
CA GLY A 606 25.43 0.42 -11.24
C GLY A 606 25.49 -1.07 -11.55
N GLN A 607 24.45 -1.86 -11.24
CA GLN A 607 24.36 -3.26 -11.65
C GLN A 607 24.51 -3.42 -13.16
N ALA A 608 23.79 -2.58 -13.92
CA ALA A 608 23.87 -2.61 -15.38
C ALA A 608 25.24 -2.19 -15.92
N ARG A 609 25.89 -1.23 -15.25
CA ARG A 609 27.17 -0.65 -15.68
C ARG A 609 28.37 -1.53 -15.33
N TYR A 610 28.42 -2.03 -14.10
CA TYR A 610 29.60 -2.74 -13.57
C TYR A 610 29.49 -4.24 -13.64
N ARG A 611 28.28 -4.80 -13.82
CA ARG A 611 27.99 -6.25 -13.93
C ARG A 611 27.26 -6.62 -15.23
N PRO A 612 27.80 -6.20 -16.41
CA PRO A 612 27.14 -6.48 -17.70
C PRO A 612 27.27 -7.94 -18.15
N ALA A 613 28.15 -8.72 -17.51
CA ALA A 613 28.40 -10.11 -17.86
C ALA A 613 27.70 -11.04 -16.88
N ILE A 614 27.10 -12.08 -17.42
CA ILE A 614 26.52 -13.20 -16.69
C ILE A 614 27.28 -14.44 -17.10
N TYR A 615 27.73 -15.21 -16.12
CA TYR A 615 28.41 -16.47 -16.34
C TYR A 615 27.54 -17.62 -15.85
N GLN A 616 27.76 -18.77 -16.44
CA GLN A 616 27.05 -19.99 -16.10
C GLN A 616 28.03 -21.17 -16.16
N MET A 617 27.96 -22.03 -15.15
CA MET A 617 28.71 -23.27 -15.12
C MET A 617 27.85 -24.38 -14.51
N GLU A 618 28.19 -25.61 -14.80
CA GLU A 618 27.56 -26.80 -14.24
C GLU A 618 28.55 -27.43 -13.23
N ALA A 619 28.12 -27.57 -11.99
CA ALA A 619 28.94 -28.13 -10.91
C ALA A 619 28.23 -29.33 -10.29
N ASP A 620 29.03 -30.26 -9.75
CA ASP A 620 28.56 -31.46 -9.06
C ASP A 620 28.21 -31.18 -7.59
N ILE A 621 28.36 -32.17 -6.71
CA ILE A 621 27.98 -32.16 -5.31
C ILE A 621 28.51 -30.95 -4.53
N GLU A 622 29.62 -30.35 -4.94
CA GLU A 622 30.18 -29.16 -4.27
C GLU A 622 29.22 -27.96 -4.28
N MET A 623 28.27 -27.95 -5.22
CA MET A 623 27.25 -26.89 -5.29
C MET A 623 26.39 -26.80 -4.02
N ILE A 624 26.23 -27.89 -3.28
CA ILE A 624 25.41 -27.96 -2.05
C ILE A 624 25.92 -26.99 -0.98
N ARG A 625 27.20 -26.63 -0.99
CA ARG A 625 27.81 -25.69 -0.04
C ARG A 625 27.46 -24.23 -0.32
N HIS A 626 27.02 -23.91 -1.51
CA HIS A 626 26.85 -22.54 -1.97
C HIS A 626 25.39 -22.13 -2.01
N ASN A 627 25.16 -20.87 -1.72
CA ASN A 627 23.86 -20.23 -1.75
C ASN A 627 23.90 -18.99 -2.64
N ARG A 628 22.74 -18.51 -3.02
CA ARG A 628 22.61 -17.21 -3.68
C ARG A 628 23.17 -16.11 -2.79
N GLY A 629 24.01 -15.25 -3.35
CA GLY A 629 24.70 -14.18 -2.63
C GLY A 629 26.14 -14.52 -2.19
N ASP A 630 26.55 -15.78 -2.26
CA ASP A 630 27.91 -16.18 -1.92
C ASP A 630 28.90 -15.65 -2.97
N LEU A 631 30.05 -15.19 -2.50
CA LEU A 631 31.18 -14.83 -3.32
C LEU A 631 32.06 -16.07 -3.54
N VAL A 632 32.44 -16.35 -4.77
CA VAL A 632 33.26 -17.50 -5.13
C VAL A 632 34.39 -17.11 -6.07
N THR A 633 35.57 -17.70 -5.90
CA THR A 633 36.69 -17.49 -6.80
C THR A 633 36.64 -18.51 -7.93
N VAL A 634 36.69 -18.06 -9.18
CA VAL A 634 36.62 -18.90 -10.38
C VAL A 634 37.90 -18.76 -11.18
N MET A 635 38.49 -19.87 -11.51
CA MET A 635 39.61 -20.04 -12.43
C MET A 635 39.14 -20.77 -13.69
N ASP A 636 39.51 -20.29 -14.85
CA ASP A 636 39.21 -20.93 -16.13
C ASP A 636 40.36 -20.71 -17.11
N ASP A 637 40.84 -21.79 -17.75
CA ASP A 637 42.00 -21.76 -18.60
C ASP A 637 41.71 -21.26 -20.02
N VAL A 638 40.44 -21.35 -20.48
CA VAL A 638 40.03 -20.88 -21.83
C VAL A 638 39.92 -19.35 -21.84
N VAL A 639 39.38 -18.74 -20.81
CA VAL A 639 39.30 -17.27 -20.69
C VAL A 639 40.53 -16.69 -19.98
N GLU A 640 41.54 -17.51 -19.69
CA GLU A 640 42.80 -17.13 -19.08
C GLU A 640 42.68 -16.42 -17.71
N TRP A 641 41.74 -16.87 -16.89
CA TRP A 641 41.60 -16.44 -15.49
C TRP A 641 42.44 -17.32 -14.57
N GLY A 642 43.54 -16.82 -14.04
CA GLY A 642 44.55 -17.56 -13.33
C GLY A 642 45.64 -18.13 -14.28
N GLU A 643 46.73 -18.58 -13.70
CA GLU A 643 47.87 -19.18 -14.43
C GLU A 643 47.80 -20.71 -14.38
N GLY A 644 47.22 -21.29 -13.34
CA GLY A 644 47.11 -22.72 -13.14
C GLY A 644 46.32 -23.08 -11.88
N TRP A 645 46.02 -24.32 -11.72
CA TRP A 645 45.34 -24.89 -10.55
C TRP A 645 45.86 -26.30 -10.32
N GLY A 646 45.66 -26.81 -9.10
CA GLY A 646 45.98 -28.19 -8.77
C GLY A 646 45.55 -28.53 -7.37
N ARG A 647 45.62 -29.84 -7.05
CA ARG A 647 45.47 -30.32 -5.70
C ARG A 647 46.83 -30.43 -5.04
N ILE A 648 46.89 -30.15 -3.78
CA ILE A 648 48.13 -30.28 -2.99
C ILE A 648 48.51 -31.75 -2.83
N VAL A 649 49.67 -32.13 -3.34
CA VAL A 649 50.21 -33.46 -3.27
C VAL A 649 51.40 -33.57 -2.31
N ALA A 650 52.04 -32.46 -1.94
CA ALA A 650 53.05 -32.43 -0.89
C ALA A 650 53.09 -31.06 -0.21
N ILE A 651 53.39 -31.10 1.11
CA ILE A 651 53.56 -29.92 1.95
C ILE A 651 54.88 -30.06 2.70
N ASP A 652 55.76 -29.07 2.57
CA ASP A 652 56.96 -28.92 3.40
C ASP A 652 56.76 -27.65 4.26
N ALA A 653 56.39 -27.87 5.51
CA ALA A 653 56.12 -26.78 6.47
C ALA A 653 57.42 -26.09 6.96
N VAL A 654 58.60 -26.71 6.77
CA VAL A 654 59.88 -26.11 7.20
C VAL A 654 60.37 -25.12 6.16
N GLU A 655 60.22 -25.45 4.87
CA GLU A 655 60.60 -24.59 3.75
C GLU A 655 59.39 -23.78 3.22
N ASN A 656 58.22 -23.86 3.84
CA ASN A 656 56.98 -23.22 3.39
C ASN A 656 56.66 -23.53 1.93
N ARG A 657 56.88 -24.78 1.54
CA ARG A 657 56.78 -25.24 0.17
C ARG A 657 55.55 -26.14 -0.02
N VAL A 658 54.85 -25.89 -1.14
CA VAL A 658 53.67 -26.65 -1.57
C VAL A 658 53.92 -27.19 -2.98
N THR A 659 53.59 -28.46 -3.21
CA THR A 659 53.59 -29.07 -4.54
C THR A 659 52.18 -29.43 -4.95
N LEU A 660 51.82 -29.07 -6.19
CA LEU A 660 50.51 -29.32 -6.82
C LEU A 660 50.60 -30.50 -7.81
N ASP A 661 49.49 -31.17 -8.08
CA ASP A 661 49.41 -32.34 -8.98
C ASP A 661 49.41 -31.97 -10.47
N GLU A 662 48.99 -30.77 -10.80
CA GLU A 662 48.94 -30.29 -12.19
C GLU A 662 49.43 -28.85 -12.32
N THR A 663 50.62 -28.61 -12.82
CA THR A 663 51.10 -27.30 -13.19
C THR A 663 52.21 -27.28 -14.19
N SER A 664 52.20 -28.10 -15.15
CA SER A 664 53.28 -28.16 -16.15
C SER A 664 53.32 -26.95 -17.11
N ARG A 665 52.85 -25.74 -16.68
CA ARG A 665 53.05 -24.54 -17.45
C ARG A 665 54.39 -23.89 -17.18
N GLU A 666 55.02 -23.36 -18.22
CA GLU A 666 56.14 -22.48 -18.13
C GLU A 666 55.68 -21.16 -17.53
N LEU A 667 56.10 -20.86 -16.30
CA LEU A 667 55.75 -19.65 -15.58
C LEU A 667 56.83 -18.57 -15.83
N PRO A 668 56.46 -17.39 -16.43
CA PRO A 668 57.40 -16.29 -16.63
C PRO A 668 57.96 -15.82 -15.29
N ALA A 669 59.14 -15.21 -15.26
CA ALA A 669 59.70 -14.61 -14.07
C ALA A 669 58.78 -13.48 -13.56
N GLY A 670 58.27 -13.60 -12.33
CA GLY A 670 57.29 -12.63 -11.79
C GLY A 670 56.88 -12.99 -10.35
N SER A 671 55.98 -12.17 -9.82
CA SER A 671 55.35 -12.39 -8.53
C SER A 671 54.05 -13.16 -8.76
N TYR A 672 53.86 -14.20 -7.95
CA TYR A 672 52.72 -15.09 -8.02
C TYR A 672 51.96 -15.12 -6.69
N TYR A 673 50.73 -15.57 -6.74
CA TYR A 673 49.91 -15.81 -5.57
C TYR A 673 49.33 -17.20 -5.64
N LEU A 674 49.32 -17.90 -4.52
CA LEU A 674 48.55 -19.12 -4.30
C LEU A 674 47.30 -18.78 -3.49
N GLN A 675 46.20 -19.13 -4.02
CA GLN A 675 44.91 -19.10 -3.29
C GLN A 675 44.57 -20.53 -2.91
N PHE A 676 44.37 -20.78 -1.65
CA PHE A 676 44.09 -22.10 -1.08
C PHE A 676 42.65 -22.14 -0.57
N ARG A 677 42.00 -23.27 -0.76
CA ARG A 677 40.75 -23.60 -0.05
C ARG A 677 41.06 -24.77 0.91
N THR A 678 41.09 -24.51 2.19
CA THR A 678 41.30 -25.50 3.22
C THR A 678 40.08 -26.38 3.45
N SER A 679 40.19 -27.52 4.07
CA SER A 679 39.12 -28.51 4.27
C SER A 679 37.96 -27.98 5.11
N ASP A 680 38.20 -26.98 5.98
CA ASP A 680 37.17 -26.24 6.73
C ASP A 680 36.37 -25.23 5.83
N GLY A 681 36.80 -25.06 4.58
CA GLY A 681 36.14 -24.17 3.61
C GLY A 681 36.66 -22.74 3.61
N MET A 682 37.66 -22.43 4.41
CA MET A 682 38.26 -21.10 4.43
C MET A 682 39.18 -20.86 3.24
N MET A 683 39.13 -19.62 2.73
CA MET A 683 39.98 -19.18 1.63
C MET A 683 41.19 -18.40 2.17
N HIS A 684 42.38 -18.74 1.68
CA HIS A 684 43.64 -18.08 2.03
C HIS A 684 44.39 -17.68 0.79
N SER A 685 44.95 -16.48 0.75
CA SER A 685 45.88 -16.03 -0.31
C SER A 685 47.26 -15.82 0.28
N ARG A 686 48.30 -16.28 -0.44
CA ARG A 686 49.73 -16.08 -0.07
C ARG A 686 50.51 -15.71 -1.29
N ALA A 687 51.40 -14.74 -1.15
CA ALA A 687 52.44 -14.50 -2.13
C ALA A 687 53.35 -15.72 -2.23
N CYS A 688 53.73 -16.10 -3.46
CA CYS A 688 54.57 -17.25 -3.69
C CYS A 688 55.56 -17.01 -4.82
N VAL A 689 56.60 -17.86 -4.79
CA VAL A 689 57.64 -17.88 -5.84
C VAL A 689 57.73 -19.31 -6.38
N PRO A 690 57.68 -19.50 -7.72
CA PRO A 690 57.92 -20.79 -8.32
C PRO A 690 59.33 -21.33 -7.94
N HIS A 691 59.43 -22.60 -7.61
CA HIS A 691 60.72 -23.21 -7.26
C HIS A 691 61.65 -23.33 -8.46
N ALA A 692 61.11 -23.41 -9.66
CA ALA A 692 61.81 -23.42 -10.93
C ALA A 692 60.90 -22.82 -12.02
N PRO A 693 61.47 -22.38 -13.19
CA PRO A 693 60.63 -21.80 -14.29
C PRO A 693 59.55 -22.73 -14.84
N VAL A 694 59.77 -24.03 -14.82
CA VAL A 694 58.76 -25.07 -15.06
C VAL A 694 58.63 -25.85 -13.79
N THR A 695 57.55 -25.67 -13.09
CA THR A 695 57.40 -26.25 -11.76
C THR A 695 55.93 -26.44 -11.40
N ASP A 696 55.72 -27.43 -10.57
CA ASP A 696 54.48 -27.69 -9.81
C ASP A 696 54.64 -27.30 -8.33
N THR A 697 55.84 -26.79 -7.97
CA THR A 697 56.24 -26.53 -6.61
C THR A 697 56.44 -25.04 -6.37
N PHE A 698 55.82 -24.51 -5.30
CA PHE A 698 55.84 -23.10 -4.95
C PHE A 698 56.31 -22.91 -3.52
N VAL A 699 57.04 -21.86 -3.27
CA VAL A 699 57.48 -21.43 -1.96
C VAL A 699 56.67 -20.19 -1.54
N CYS A 700 56.04 -20.22 -0.36
CA CYS A 700 55.31 -19.10 0.25
C CYS A 700 56.18 -18.43 1.32
N PRO A 701 56.83 -17.32 1.06
CA PRO A 701 57.75 -16.68 2.03
C PRO A 701 57.06 -16.24 3.34
N GLU A 702 55.78 -15.94 3.27
CA GLU A 702 54.94 -15.51 4.42
C GLU A 702 54.42 -16.67 5.28
N GLY A 703 54.78 -17.90 4.94
CA GLY A 703 54.29 -19.10 5.61
C GLY A 703 53.02 -19.69 5.00
N LEU A 704 52.79 -20.96 5.28
CA LEU A 704 51.57 -21.66 4.84
C LEU A 704 50.39 -21.41 5.77
N PRO A 705 49.12 -21.41 5.26
CA PRO A 705 47.96 -21.29 6.11
C PRO A 705 47.86 -22.46 7.11
N ALA A 706 47.38 -22.19 8.31
CA ALA A 706 47.03 -23.24 9.25
C ALA A 706 45.85 -24.08 8.68
N GLY A 707 45.93 -25.41 8.86
CA GLY A 707 44.88 -26.32 8.40
C GLY A 707 45.03 -26.79 6.96
N LEU A 708 46.05 -26.31 6.22
CA LEU A 708 46.30 -26.77 4.87
C LEU A 708 46.68 -28.27 4.87
N ALA A 709 46.04 -29.03 4.01
CA ALA A 709 46.15 -30.49 3.98
C ALA A 709 46.37 -31.04 2.56
N TYR A 710 46.83 -32.28 2.49
CA TYR A 710 46.90 -33.04 1.25
C TYR A 710 45.49 -33.14 0.61
N GLY A 711 45.40 -32.88 -0.70
CA GLY A 711 44.13 -32.90 -1.45
C GLY A 711 43.36 -31.58 -1.47
N ASP A 712 43.79 -30.57 -0.70
CA ASP A 712 43.23 -29.24 -0.80
C ASP A 712 43.49 -28.65 -2.19
N VAL A 713 42.55 -27.80 -2.66
CA VAL A 713 42.64 -27.17 -4.00
C VAL A 713 43.36 -25.84 -3.88
N ALA A 714 44.29 -25.60 -4.81
CA ALA A 714 44.97 -24.31 -4.94
C ALA A 714 44.87 -23.76 -6.37
N ILE A 715 44.78 -22.44 -6.47
CA ILE A 715 44.86 -21.68 -7.72
C ILE A 715 46.17 -20.88 -7.70
N VAL A 716 46.87 -20.90 -8.81
CA VAL A 716 48.05 -20.06 -9.07
C VAL A 716 47.60 -18.86 -9.90
N GLY A 717 47.90 -17.64 -9.44
CA GLY A 717 47.62 -16.42 -10.13
C GLY A 717 48.87 -15.51 -10.23
N SER A 718 48.96 -14.72 -11.27
CA SER A 718 49.93 -13.64 -11.41
C SER A 718 49.28 -12.27 -11.34
N ALA A 719 50.04 -11.18 -11.30
CA ALA A 719 49.51 -9.82 -11.36
C ALA A 719 48.70 -9.52 -12.64
N THR A 720 48.97 -10.26 -13.73
CA THR A 720 48.33 -10.10 -15.02
C THR A 720 47.21 -11.10 -15.30
N ARG A 721 47.23 -12.24 -14.59
CA ARG A 721 46.23 -13.32 -14.72
C ARG A 721 45.80 -13.78 -13.34
N GLN A 722 44.82 -13.10 -12.82
CA GLN A 722 44.19 -13.44 -11.54
C GLN A 722 42.94 -14.27 -11.76
N ALA A 723 42.64 -15.21 -10.84
CA ALA A 723 41.31 -15.75 -10.75
C ALA A 723 40.28 -14.66 -10.44
N ARG A 724 39.05 -14.84 -10.87
CA ARG A 724 38.00 -13.84 -10.67
C ARG A 724 37.07 -14.20 -9.55
N ASP A 725 36.79 -13.23 -8.72
CA ASP A 725 35.73 -13.34 -7.74
C ASP A 725 34.38 -13.00 -8.38
N LEU A 726 33.47 -13.96 -8.32
CA LEU A 726 32.14 -13.89 -8.90
C LEU A 726 31.08 -14.08 -7.84
N LEU A 727 29.98 -13.36 -7.96
CA LEU A 727 28.83 -13.45 -7.07
C LEU A 727 27.85 -14.50 -7.61
N VAL A 728 27.41 -15.43 -6.76
CA VAL A 728 26.39 -16.42 -7.09
C VAL A 728 25.02 -15.73 -7.15
N THR A 729 24.47 -15.60 -8.35
CA THR A 729 23.15 -14.95 -8.57
C THR A 729 21.99 -15.94 -8.53
N GLY A 730 22.26 -17.23 -8.75
CA GLY A 730 21.26 -18.28 -8.68
C GLY A 730 21.85 -19.67 -8.87
N ILE A 731 21.20 -20.66 -8.29
CA ILE A 731 21.52 -22.07 -8.39
C ILE A 731 20.26 -22.80 -8.85
N THR A 732 20.36 -23.54 -9.94
CA THR A 732 19.25 -24.35 -10.47
C THR A 732 19.65 -25.82 -10.36
N PRO A 733 19.03 -26.61 -9.46
CA PRO A 733 19.31 -28.03 -9.35
C PRO A 733 19.10 -28.79 -10.68
N GLY A 734 20.03 -29.68 -11.00
CA GLY A 734 19.97 -30.58 -12.14
C GLY A 734 19.74 -32.02 -11.69
N ASP A 735 20.01 -32.96 -12.59
CA ASP A 735 19.92 -34.39 -12.29
C ASP A 735 21.20 -34.88 -11.58
N SER A 736 21.08 -35.94 -10.77
CA SER A 736 22.22 -36.65 -10.17
C SER A 736 23.15 -35.80 -9.30
N LEU A 737 22.57 -34.89 -8.47
CA LEU A 737 23.30 -33.95 -7.57
C LEU A 737 24.13 -32.89 -8.31
N SER A 738 23.91 -32.69 -9.60
CA SER A 738 24.48 -31.54 -10.32
C SER A 738 23.64 -30.31 -10.18
N ALA A 739 24.21 -29.13 -10.43
CA ALA A 739 23.45 -27.88 -10.56
C ALA A 739 24.11 -26.93 -11.54
N VAL A 740 23.25 -26.10 -12.14
CA VAL A 740 23.68 -24.97 -12.93
C VAL A 740 23.79 -23.76 -12.02
N ILE A 741 25.00 -23.22 -11.87
CA ILE A 741 25.30 -22.03 -11.08
C ILE A 741 25.41 -20.84 -12.02
N ARG A 742 24.64 -19.80 -11.75
CA ARG A 742 24.72 -18.51 -12.43
C ARG A 742 25.50 -17.52 -11.60
N LEU A 743 26.39 -16.80 -12.25
CA LEU A 743 27.36 -15.93 -11.60
C LEU A 743 27.38 -14.55 -12.29
N ALA A 744 27.74 -13.52 -11.55
CA ALA A 744 28.00 -12.18 -12.05
C ALA A 744 29.33 -11.66 -11.49
N ASP A 745 29.94 -10.66 -12.11
CA ASP A 745 31.17 -10.05 -11.61
C ASP A 745 30.96 -9.45 -10.20
N HIS A 746 31.90 -9.62 -9.29
CA HIS A 746 31.87 -8.98 -7.96
C HIS A 746 31.91 -7.45 -8.05
N ALA A 747 32.72 -6.87 -8.92
CA ALA A 747 32.79 -5.44 -9.25
C ALA A 747 32.81 -4.48 -8.02
N PRO A 748 33.92 -4.38 -7.24
CA PRO A 748 34.01 -3.46 -6.09
C PRO A 748 33.72 -1.99 -6.39
N ALA A 749 34.00 -1.52 -7.63
CA ALA A 749 33.69 -0.16 -8.07
C ALA A 749 32.18 0.19 -8.01
N LEU A 750 31.29 -0.82 -7.91
CA LEU A 750 29.86 -0.60 -7.70
C LEU A 750 29.59 0.03 -6.33
N TYR A 751 30.31 -0.37 -5.31
CA TYR A 751 30.09 0.13 -3.95
C TYR A 751 30.49 1.60 -3.84
N ASP A 752 31.63 1.99 -4.44
CA ASP A 752 32.04 3.40 -4.51
C ASP A 752 31.04 4.26 -5.31
N TYR A 753 30.40 3.65 -6.32
CA TYR A 753 29.38 4.32 -7.13
C TYR A 753 28.08 4.53 -6.35
N VAL A 754 27.71 3.64 -5.44
CA VAL A 754 26.48 3.68 -4.63
C VAL A 754 26.63 4.54 -3.38
N ASP A 755 27.81 4.52 -2.75
CA ASP A 755 28.06 5.27 -1.52
C ASP A 755 28.23 6.78 -1.81
N ASN A 756 28.12 7.60 -0.80
CA ASN A 756 28.20 9.07 -0.87
C ASN A 756 27.02 9.74 -1.63
N PRO A 757 25.77 9.62 -1.15
CA PRO A 757 24.67 10.38 -1.70
C PRO A 757 24.89 11.87 -1.49
N PRO A 758 24.39 12.74 -2.41
CA PRO A 758 24.46 14.18 -2.25
C PRO A 758 23.75 14.63 -0.96
N GLU A 759 24.24 15.71 -0.34
CA GLU A 759 23.66 16.25 0.89
C GLU A 759 22.22 16.72 0.68
N ALA A 760 21.96 17.36 -0.46
CA ALA A 760 20.62 17.79 -0.87
C ALA A 760 20.19 17.06 -2.13
N ILE A 761 19.05 16.37 -2.06
CA ILE A 761 18.42 15.67 -3.17
C ILE A 761 17.16 16.43 -3.56
N LEU A 762 17.06 16.81 -4.85
CA LEU A 762 15.88 17.51 -5.35
C LEU A 762 14.74 16.54 -5.61
N SER A 763 13.56 16.85 -5.06
CA SER A 763 12.33 16.14 -5.36
C SER A 763 11.66 16.73 -6.61
N GLU A 764 11.21 15.88 -7.54
CA GLU A 764 10.47 16.33 -8.71
C GLU A 764 9.06 16.83 -8.36
N ALA A 765 8.42 16.25 -7.35
CA ALA A 765 7.06 16.60 -6.96
C ALA A 765 6.95 18.05 -6.46
N THR A 766 7.99 18.57 -5.83
CA THR A 766 8.01 19.92 -5.27
C THR A 766 8.86 20.88 -6.08
N GLY A 767 9.79 20.40 -6.91
CA GLY A 767 10.77 21.22 -7.62
C GLY A 767 11.71 22.01 -6.70
N LEU A 768 11.73 21.68 -5.40
CA LEU A 768 12.46 22.36 -4.33
C LEU A 768 13.31 21.35 -3.57
N SER A 769 14.42 21.81 -3.00
CA SER A 769 15.13 21.02 -2.00
C SER A 769 14.20 20.83 -0.80
N TYR A 770 13.84 19.58 -0.48
CA TYR A 770 12.98 19.29 0.66
C TYR A 770 13.63 19.61 2.02
N ARG A 771 14.97 19.76 2.07
CA ARG A 771 15.71 20.18 3.27
C ARG A 771 15.70 21.70 3.50
N ASN A 772 15.48 22.47 2.44
CA ASN A 772 15.44 23.92 2.52
C ASN A 772 14.11 24.42 1.96
N PRO A 773 13.01 24.33 2.71
CA PRO A 773 11.73 24.90 2.26
C PRO A 773 11.92 26.41 2.04
N PRO A 774 11.22 26.99 1.05
CA PRO A 774 11.29 28.42 0.81
C PRO A 774 10.87 29.18 2.09
N GLU A 775 11.60 30.23 2.40
CA GLU A 775 11.17 31.11 3.51
C GLU A 775 9.72 31.55 3.28
N PRO A 776 8.88 31.49 4.35
CA PRO A 776 7.52 31.96 4.23
C PRO A 776 7.51 33.42 3.83
N PRO A 777 6.55 33.86 2.99
CA PRO A 777 6.47 35.24 2.55
C PRO A 777 6.27 36.15 3.76
N ARG A 778 7.14 37.14 3.92
CA ARG A 778 6.98 38.16 4.95
C ARG A 778 5.95 39.19 4.48
N ILE A 779 4.90 39.40 5.26
CA ILE A 779 3.96 40.52 5.05
C ILE A 779 4.65 41.77 5.58
N THR A 780 5.03 42.68 4.70
CA THR A 780 5.75 43.92 5.05
C THR A 780 4.80 45.09 5.31
N VAL A 781 3.61 45.04 4.72
CA VAL A 781 2.60 46.09 4.91
C VAL A 781 1.21 45.46 4.95
N VAL A 782 0.43 45.79 5.94
CA VAL A 782 -1.02 45.51 6.01
C VAL A 782 -1.76 46.85 6.07
N ILE A 783 -2.61 47.10 5.09
CA ILE A 783 -3.42 48.31 5.02
C ILE A 783 -4.84 47.94 5.46
N THR A 784 -5.33 48.55 6.55
CA THR A 784 -6.67 48.35 7.05
C THR A 784 -7.37 49.72 7.18
N ASN A 785 -8.67 49.76 6.90
CA ASN A 785 -9.53 50.96 7.07
C ASN A 785 -9.06 52.23 6.35
N GLY A 786 -8.46 52.11 5.21
CA GLY A 786 -7.99 53.24 4.39
C GLY A 786 -6.80 54.02 4.96
N LEU A 787 -6.16 53.55 6.01
CA LEU A 787 -4.93 54.11 6.57
C LEU A 787 -3.75 53.19 6.22
N VAL A 788 -2.76 53.74 5.58
CA VAL A 788 -1.48 53.04 5.31
C VAL A 788 -0.54 53.39 6.47
N SER A 789 -0.17 52.36 7.26
CA SER A 789 0.96 52.50 8.18
C SER A 789 2.12 51.68 7.65
N ASP A 790 3.17 52.32 7.21
CA ASP A 790 4.46 51.69 6.94
C ASP A 790 5.23 51.65 8.26
N PRO A 791 5.71 50.48 8.74
CA PRO A 791 6.47 50.42 9.98
C PRO A 791 7.78 51.19 9.96
N GLY A 792 8.24 51.63 8.76
CA GLY A 792 9.46 52.43 8.59
C GLY A 792 9.25 53.95 8.43
N ASP A 793 8.00 54.41 8.27
CA ASP A 793 7.75 55.82 7.98
C ASP A 793 6.67 56.37 8.94
N ALA A 794 7.14 56.93 10.04
CA ALA A 794 6.25 57.63 11.02
C ALA A 794 5.75 58.94 10.40
N GLY A 795 4.64 58.92 9.66
CA GLY A 795 4.00 60.16 9.35
C GLY A 795 3.23 60.38 8.06
N THR A 796 3.15 59.47 7.15
CA THR A 796 2.35 59.66 5.90
C THR A 796 1.03 58.86 5.93
N THR A 797 -0.06 59.56 6.14
CA THR A 797 -1.42 59.07 5.96
C THR A 797 -1.89 59.36 4.53
N SER A 798 -2.24 58.36 3.78
CA SER A 798 -2.92 58.54 2.48
C SER A 798 -4.44 58.52 2.68
N PRO A 799 -5.20 59.44 2.11
CA PRO A 799 -6.64 59.53 2.33
C PRO A 799 -7.50 58.63 1.42
N GLU A 800 -6.89 57.76 0.63
CA GLU A 800 -7.66 56.88 -0.25
C GLU A 800 -7.67 55.44 0.28
N GLY A 801 -8.87 54.87 0.44
CA GLY A 801 -9.11 53.51 0.96
C GLY A 801 -8.62 52.41 0.03
N VAL A 802 -7.34 52.12 0.04
CA VAL A 802 -6.75 51.01 -0.73
C VAL A 802 -6.35 49.90 0.26
N VAL A 803 -6.87 48.69 0.09
CA VAL A 803 -6.40 47.50 0.78
C VAL A 803 -5.37 46.80 -0.11
N GLY A 804 -4.12 46.74 0.34
CA GLY A 804 -3.05 46.03 -0.38
C GLY A 804 -2.16 45.25 0.57
N ILE A 805 -1.71 44.08 0.15
CA ILE A 805 -0.70 43.30 0.82
C ILE A 805 0.55 43.25 -0.02
N ARG A 806 1.69 43.82 0.48
CA ARG A 806 2.99 43.62 -0.14
C ARG A 806 3.77 42.51 0.56
N GLY A 807 4.16 41.50 -0.18
CA GLY A 807 5.04 40.47 0.30
C GLY A 807 6.41 40.57 -0.37
N SER A 808 7.50 40.42 0.39
CA SER A 808 8.84 40.21 -0.17
C SER A 808 9.24 38.74 0.00
N SER A 809 9.77 38.11 -1.06
CA SER A 809 10.42 36.82 -0.99
C SER A 809 11.74 36.89 -1.72
N GLY A 810 12.72 36.17 -1.25
CA GLY A 810 14.04 36.08 -1.89
C GLY A 810 14.09 35.37 -3.25
N TYR A 811 12.91 34.99 -3.83
CA TYR A 811 12.83 34.27 -5.10
C TYR A 811 12.57 35.20 -6.28
N SER A 812 13.31 34.99 -7.35
CA SER A 812 13.20 35.76 -8.61
C SER A 812 11.97 35.35 -9.47
N ARG A 813 11.23 34.27 -9.11
CA ARG A 813 9.98 33.87 -9.79
C ARG A 813 8.87 33.63 -8.77
N LEU A 814 7.83 34.42 -8.84
CA LEU A 814 6.64 34.30 -7.98
C LEU A 814 5.74 33.15 -8.45
N PRO A 815 5.23 32.31 -7.54
CA PRO A 815 4.18 31.34 -7.89
C PRO A 815 2.90 32.03 -8.38
N PRO A 816 2.06 31.38 -9.21
CA PRO A 816 0.89 31.99 -9.82
C PRO A 816 -0.11 32.66 -8.86
N TRP A 817 -0.25 32.15 -7.64
CA TRP A 817 -1.13 32.70 -6.61
C TRP A 817 -0.62 34.06 -6.05
N ARG A 818 0.64 34.38 -6.19
CA ARG A 818 1.19 35.68 -5.78
C ARG A 818 0.90 36.80 -6.77
N GLN A 819 0.79 36.48 -8.05
CA GLN A 819 0.37 37.46 -9.07
C GLN A 819 -1.07 37.96 -8.82
N MET A 820 -1.91 37.12 -8.16
CA MET A 820 -3.29 37.48 -7.81
C MET A 820 -3.36 38.54 -6.70
N PHE A 821 -2.38 38.60 -5.79
CA PHE A 821 -2.36 39.59 -4.70
C PHE A 821 -1.75 40.96 -5.12
N GLU A 822 -0.96 40.98 -6.19
CA GLU A 822 -0.44 42.25 -6.70
C GLU A 822 -1.46 43.04 -7.57
N THR A 823 -2.53 42.38 -8.02
CA THR A 823 -3.53 42.96 -8.95
C THR A 823 -4.87 43.30 -8.30
N VAL A 824 -5.14 42.94 -7.03
CA VAL A 824 -6.37 43.33 -6.37
C VAL A 824 -6.29 44.77 -5.88
N ARG A 825 -6.63 45.72 -6.78
CA ARG A 825 -7.05 47.06 -6.41
C ARG A 825 -8.54 46.95 -6.05
N ALA A 826 -8.89 47.05 -4.78
CA ALA A 826 -10.27 47.31 -4.44
C ALA A 826 -10.59 48.79 -4.83
N SER A 827 -11.34 48.94 -5.86
CA SER A 827 -12.01 50.22 -6.11
C SER A 827 -13.13 50.40 -5.07
N ALA A 828 -13.08 51.48 -4.32
CA ALA A 828 -14.12 51.90 -3.38
C ALA A 828 -15.50 52.03 -4.07
#